data_2a8582470f0fa78318e0db8afab98d01
#
_entry.id   2a8582470f0fa78318e0db8afab98d01
#
_cell.length_a   1.000
_cell.length_b   1.000
_cell.length_c   1.000
_cell.angle_alpha   90.00
_cell.angle_beta   90.00
_cell.angle_gamma   90.00
#
_symmetry.space_group_name_H-M   'P 1'
#
loop_
_entity.id
_entity.type
_entity.pdbx_description
1 polymer ?
#
loop_
_entity_poly.entity_id
_entity_poly.type
_entity_poly.pdbx_seq_one_letter_code
_entity_poly.pdbx_strand_id
1 'polypeptide(L)'
;MRLIGLTGGDTVRLLEREREETAEAERLESDLDVKVKMTTGNMAVASRRKLLRLIKAMIAISMLGTLFVFVRLHFFKEDNVFSFSFSSSTYKIGDVVKLRLTDRTLSFVDDVTGKRLLVKFESDVLNASPSQDSCASIFADKHFRPGEDDFQNSICLKWKNAILVVNETGSRGSQCFSVEWSMTSEVSSPKNCFSLSGAHWYGGSLLSKQEWPLEDNSIKMQPFVSAPMNVFEANMLGSYGPVLGRMWINSVGFGIVADSEIPLHVSVNADDNAQLCMKSQYKGSRYLAGKTQTPLRLNYTVCMDRTAKQVHGHIMKNFVTLPSSGPTEKLMQDPVWSTRGINMNNITQKDVLSFQIDISKKNFYHSQLHVAGNFTQSVGSVYFDHVRFPNAHQMVSEMNGDGFSVSTSILPVVEKDVYPFEDGLKHGAFVNISQIQVQGLEWMNRNVALIDFTNPEACKWMSERLRVFKAEASVRAFHFHSGEAILLSGGRQTAIPLLNHCDYSTHYVRFAHSQGKDSIVSVGYRSQEYGLMVDIGARSSTWGYELGLKSIIPSVLTLGLLGYPFTIVGPVGGVPVNEFEGWRNQFPLPDEELYIRWLQLSVFLPGLEISVGPWQYNEDVVNMTRALFKRRAERVFQLLQTAAKEFLHTGAPLIRPLWWMATDDEIAQRIDCEFLVSNKLLVAPVLEHGARQRSIYLPKVRDLKWHDDLRGKVYTGGQWLRGYKVGLYEVATFRPVYRSQDG
;
A
#
# COMPACT_ATOMS: atom_id res chain seq x y z
N MET A 1 26.04 12.91 -20.07
CA MET A 1 26.36 11.66 -20.78
C MET A 1 25.94 11.79 -22.24
N ARG A 2 26.83 11.50 -23.18
CA ARG A 2 26.72 11.85 -24.60
C ARG A 2 25.56 11.10 -25.26
N LEU A 3 24.64 11.84 -25.87
CA LEU A 3 23.70 11.37 -26.88
C LEU A 3 24.50 11.02 -28.14
N ILE A 4 24.47 9.76 -28.55
CA ILE A 4 24.96 9.33 -29.85
C ILE A 4 23.78 9.48 -30.82
N GLY A 5 23.87 10.49 -31.70
CA GLY A 5 22.93 10.71 -32.78
C GLY A 5 23.14 9.67 -33.86
N LEU A 6 22.09 8.92 -34.17
CA LEU A 6 22.02 8.13 -35.39
C LEU A 6 21.71 9.08 -36.55
N THR A 7 22.62 9.12 -37.55
CA THR A 7 22.45 9.92 -38.76
C THR A 7 21.51 9.20 -39.72
N GLY A 8 20.71 9.96 -40.49
CA GLY A 8 19.70 9.45 -41.41
C GLY A 8 20.17 8.47 -42.52
N GLY A 9 21.46 8.09 -42.57
CA GLY A 9 22.00 7.06 -43.46
C GLY A 9 21.82 5.62 -43.00
N ASP A 10 21.70 5.42 -41.68
CA ASP A 10 21.59 4.05 -41.11
C ASP A 10 20.17 3.49 -41.18
N THR A 11 19.17 4.39 -41.15
CA THR A 11 17.74 4.01 -41.28
C THR A 11 17.40 3.55 -42.72
N VAL A 12 18.05 4.15 -43.73
CA VAL A 12 17.85 3.77 -45.13
C VAL A 12 18.47 2.39 -45.42
N ARG A 13 19.64 2.09 -44.83
CA ARG A 13 20.29 0.76 -45.01
C ARG A 13 19.54 -0.37 -44.30
N LEU A 14 18.86 -0.11 -43.20
CA LEU A 14 18.01 -1.11 -42.54
C LEU A 14 16.75 -1.42 -43.33
N LEU A 15 16.12 -0.42 -43.94
CA LEU A 15 14.92 -0.58 -44.79
C LEU A 15 15.25 -1.25 -46.15
N GLU A 16 16.45 -1.05 -46.67
CA GLU A 16 16.92 -1.75 -47.89
C GLU A 16 17.21 -3.24 -47.59
N ARG A 17 17.74 -3.55 -46.43
CA ARG A 17 18.03 -4.93 -46.02
C ARG A 17 16.76 -5.74 -45.75
N GLU A 18 15.73 -5.13 -45.12
CA GLU A 18 14.42 -5.78 -44.95
C GLU A 18 13.69 -6.00 -46.28
N ARG A 19 13.91 -5.13 -47.28
CA ARG A 19 13.36 -5.35 -48.64
C ARG A 19 14.07 -6.45 -49.42
N GLU A 20 15.37 -6.61 -49.23
CA GLU A 20 16.13 -7.72 -49.85
C GLU A 20 15.77 -9.06 -49.22
N GLU A 21 15.63 -9.15 -47.92
CA GLU A 21 15.22 -10.37 -47.20
C GLU A 21 13.78 -10.80 -47.54
N THR A 22 12.84 -9.85 -47.73
CA THR A 22 11.48 -10.18 -48.18
C THR A 22 11.43 -10.64 -49.64
N ALA A 23 12.23 -10.04 -50.52
CA ALA A 23 12.32 -10.47 -51.93
C ALA A 23 12.98 -11.83 -52.09
N GLU A 24 13.90 -12.20 -51.22
CA GLU A 24 14.57 -13.52 -51.22
C GLU A 24 13.61 -14.60 -50.64
N ALA A 25 12.79 -14.28 -49.67
CA ALA A 25 11.74 -15.15 -49.14
C ALA A 25 10.65 -15.45 -50.18
N GLU A 26 10.18 -14.45 -50.94
CA GLU A 26 9.22 -14.66 -52.05
C GLU A 26 9.79 -15.47 -53.22
N ARG A 27 11.09 -15.35 -53.52
CA ARG A 27 11.76 -16.21 -54.53
C ARG A 27 11.87 -17.67 -54.05
N LEU A 28 12.18 -17.89 -52.77
CA LEU A 28 12.25 -19.24 -52.21
C LEU A 28 10.88 -19.92 -52.17
N GLU A 29 9.81 -19.18 -51.92
CA GLU A 29 8.44 -19.71 -51.91
C GLU A 29 7.98 -20.07 -53.36
N SER A 30 8.32 -19.26 -54.36
CA SER A 30 8.01 -19.57 -55.77
C SER A 30 8.79 -20.77 -56.31
N ASP A 31 10.06 -20.96 -55.93
CA ASP A 31 10.88 -22.13 -56.32
C ASP A 31 10.43 -23.41 -55.61
N LEU A 32 9.87 -23.32 -54.39
CA LEU A 32 9.27 -24.44 -53.67
C LEU A 32 7.98 -24.92 -54.36
N ASP A 33 7.13 -23.99 -54.81
CA ASP A 33 5.86 -24.30 -55.49
C ASP A 33 6.08 -24.93 -56.88
N VAL A 34 7.11 -24.51 -57.59
CA VAL A 34 7.50 -25.13 -58.88
C VAL A 34 8.08 -26.54 -58.66
N LYS A 35 8.90 -26.76 -57.63
CA LYS A 35 9.41 -28.11 -57.29
C LYS A 35 8.32 -29.05 -56.78
N VAL A 36 7.33 -28.57 -56.06
CA VAL A 36 6.19 -29.36 -55.60
C VAL A 36 5.27 -29.76 -56.74
N LYS A 37 5.06 -28.90 -57.77
CA LYS A 37 4.25 -29.25 -58.97
C LYS A 37 4.94 -30.22 -59.92
N MET A 38 6.31 -30.24 -60.00
CA MET A 38 7.04 -31.24 -60.83
C MET A 38 7.13 -32.62 -60.17
N THR A 39 7.02 -32.72 -58.82
CA THR A 39 7.10 -34.02 -58.13
C THR A 39 5.74 -34.72 -57.98
N THR A 40 4.62 -34.03 -58.13
CA THR A 40 3.28 -34.63 -58.00
C THR A 40 2.79 -35.36 -59.28
N GLY A 41 3.42 -35.12 -60.48
CA GLY A 41 3.03 -35.78 -61.75
C GLY A 41 3.37 -37.22 -61.82
N ASN A 42 4.40 -37.75 -61.13
CA ASN A 42 4.88 -39.13 -61.25
C ASN A 42 4.76 -40.01 -60.02
N MET A 43 4.04 -39.53 -58.99
CA MET A 43 3.89 -40.24 -57.70
C MET A 43 2.62 -41.10 -57.59
N ALA A 44 1.70 -41.11 -58.53
CA ALA A 44 0.37 -41.71 -58.33
C ALA A 44 0.38 -43.27 -58.28
N VAL A 45 1.41 -43.96 -58.74
CA VAL A 45 1.43 -45.42 -58.73
C VAL A 45 2.36 -46.02 -57.69
N ALA A 46 3.47 -45.38 -57.35
CA ALA A 46 4.37 -45.85 -56.29
C ALA A 46 3.82 -45.51 -54.86
N SER A 47 3.11 -44.40 -54.72
CA SER A 47 2.51 -43.97 -53.45
C SER A 47 1.35 -44.86 -53.02
N ARG A 48 0.51 -45.34 -53.94
CA ARG A 48 -0.57 -46.28 -53.65
C ARG A 48 -0.07 -47.61 -53.06
N ARG A 49 1.04 -48.14 -53.55
CA ARG A 49 1.64 -49.38 -53.00
C ARG A 49 2.31 -49.16 -51.63
N LYS A 50 2.91 -48.02 -51.37
CA LYS A 50 3.47 -47.69 -50.06
C LYS A 50 2.34 -47.42 -49.03
N LEU A 51 1.29 -46.69 -49.42
CA LEU A 51 0.12 -46.43 -48.56
C LEU A 51 -0.62 -47.72 -48.22
N LEU A 52 -0.78 -48.65 -49.20
CA LEU A 52 -1.42 -49.95 -48.92
C LEU A 52 -0.57 -50.82 -47.98
N ARG A 53 0.78 -50.75 -48.07
CA ARG A 53 1.67 -51.44 -47.11
C ARG A 53 1.63 -50.80 -45.73
N LEU A 54 1.54 -49.49 -45.60
CA LEU A 54 1.37 -48.79 -44.33
C LEU A 54 0.00 -49.11 -43.69
N ILE A 55 -1.08 -49.10 -44.45
CA ILE A 55 -2.40 -49.47 -43.98
C ILE A 55 -2.42 -50.92 -43.52
N LYS A 56 -1.83 -51.85 -44.25
CA LYS A 56 -1.71 -53.26 -43.85
C LYS A 56 -0.85 -53.45 -42.61
N ALA A 57 0.22 -52.68 -42.45
CA ALA A 57 1.05 -52.68 -41.24
C ALA A 57 0.31 -52.08 -40.01
N MET A 58 -0.44 -51.01 -40.20
CA MET A 58 -1.27 -50.46 -39.11
C MET A 58 -2.41 -51.39 -38.70
N ILE A 59 -3.06 -52.07 -39.63
CA ILE A 59 -4.09 -53.08 -39.33
C ILE A 59 -3.46 -54.30 -38.62
N ALA A 60 -2.27 -54.72 -39.02
CA ALA A 60 -1.56 -55.82 -38.33
C ALA A 60 -1.11 -55.44 -36.93
N ILE A 61 -0.63 -54.18 -36.73
CA ILE A 61 -0.28 -53.65 -35.41
C ILE A 61 -1.55 -53.50 -34.50
N SER A 62 -2.67 -53.06 -35.09
CA SER A 62 -3.94 -52.96 -34.40
C SER A 62 -4.47 -54.34 -34.00
N MET A 63 -4.39 -55.35 -34.89
CA MET A 63 -4.76 -56.72 -34.58
C MET A 63 -3.84 -57.39 -33.54
N LEU A 64 -2.53 -57.13 -33.62
CA LEU A 64 -1.59 -57.57 -32.59
C LEU A 64 -1.86 -56.91 -31.24
N GLY A 65 -2.20 -55.62 -31.24
CA GLY A 65 -2.59 -54.85 -30.05
C GLY A 65 -3.88 -55.41 -29.42
N THR A 66 -4.92 -55.69 -30.24
CA THR A 66 -6.17 -56.29 -29.75
C THR A 66 -5.98 -57.76 -29.31
N LEU A 67 -5.12 -58.54 -29.99
CA LEU A 67 -4.75 -59.87 -29.57
C LEU A 67 -3.95 -59.85 -28.24
N PHE A 68 -3.06 -58.88 -28.08
CA PHE A 68 -2.31 -58.74 -26.83
C PHE A 68 -3.21 -58.32 -25.67
N VAL A 69 -4.18 -57.45 -25.90
CA VAL A 69 -5.19 -57.07 -24.92
C VAL A 69 -6.12 -58.28 -24.61
N PHE A 70 -6.52 -59.05 -25.61
CA PHE A 70 -7.35 -60.22 -25.45
C PHE A 70 -6.65 -61.39 -24.71
N VAL A 71 -5.39 -61.62 -25.00
CA VAL A 71 -4.52 -62.60 -24.30
C VAL A 71 -4.28 -62.12 -22.85
N ARG A 72 -4.07 -60.84 -22.63
CA ARG A 72 -3.96 -60.30 -21.28
C ARG A 72 -5.24 -60.40 -20.47
N LEU A 73 -6.39 -60.22 -21.08
CA LEU A 73 -7.70 -60.33 -20.42
C LEU A 73 -8.16 -61.79 -20.18
N HIS A 74 -7.66 -62.79 -20.91
CA HIS A 74 -8.11 -64.17 -20.80
C HIS A 74 -7.13 -65.12 -20.09
N PHE A 75 -5.82 -64.81 -20.12
CA PHE A 75 -4.79 -65.72 -19.60
C PHE A 75 -4.09 -65.24 -18.32
N PHE A 76 -4.31 -64.00 -17.89
CA PHE A 76 -3.80 -63.47 -16.60
C PHE A 76 -4.93 -63.03 -15.72
N LYS A 77 -5.73 -64.02 -15.33
CA LYS A 77 -6.67 -63.90 -14.21
C LYS A 77 -6.00 -64.56 -13.02
N GLU A 78 -5.06 -63.86 -12.37
CA GLU A 78 -4.69 -64.08 -10.99
C GLU A 78 -3.91 -62.89 -10.47
N ASP A 79 -4.50 -62.20 -9.54
CA ASP A 79 -3.97 -61.46 -8.40
C ASP A 79 -2.63 -60.68 -8.55
N ASN A 80 -2.70 -59.54 -9.19
CA ASN A 80 -2.02 -58.31 -8.72
C ASN A 80 -2.48 -57.13 -9.58
N VAL A 81 -3.63 -56.57 -9.20
CA VAL A 81 -4.10 -55.31 -9.72
C VAL A 81 -3.14 -54.22 -9.20
N PHE A 82 -2.14 -53.84 -10.02
CA PHE A 82 -1.57 -52.50 -9.93
C PHE A 82 -2.71 -51.57 -10.32
N SER A 83 -3.57 -51.25 -9.36
CA SER A 83 -4.43 -50.09 -9.41
C SER A 83 -3.52 -48.89 -9.34
N PHE A 84 -3.20 -48.26 -10.46
CA PHE A 84 -2.92 -46.85 -10.48
C PHE A 84 -4.22 -46.15 -10.04
N SER A 85 -4.48 -46.16 -8.76
CA SER A 85 -5.37 -45.20 -8.17
C SER A 85 -4.61 -43.87 -8.25
N PHE A 86 -4.96 -43.07 -9.23
CA PHE A 86 -4.85 -41.63 -9.07
C PHE A 86 -5.79 -41.30 -7.90
N SER A 87 -5.29 -41.47 -6.67
CA SER A 87 -5.95 -40.90 -5.53
C SER A 87 -5.89 -39.40 -5.81
N SER A 88 -7.01 -38.80 -6.16
CA SER A 88 -7.17 -37.38 -6.13
C SER A 88 -6.93 -36.99 -4.67
N SER A 89 -5.68 -36.65 -4.33
CA SER A 89 -5.29 -36.27 -2.99
C SER A 89 -5.87 -34.89 -2.70
N THR A 90 -7.17 -34.91 -2.37
CA THR A 90 -7.91 -33.73 -1.93
C THR A 90 -8.06 -33.83 -0.42
N TYR A 91 -7.50 -32.85 0.28
CA TYR A 91 -7.62 -32.70 1.74
C TYR A 91 -8.66 -31.62 2.03
N LYS A 92 -9.43 -31.78 3.11
CA LYS A 92 -10.52 -30.88 3.45
C LYS A 92 -10.54 -30.57 4.95
N ILE A 93 -11.01 -29.37 5.28
CA ILE A 93 -11.51 -29.00 6.61
C ILE A 93 -12.98 -28.66 6.39
N GLY A 94 -13.89 -29.54 6.82
CA GLY A 94 -15.31 -29.46 6.49
C GLY A 94 -15.55 -29.31 4.98
N ASP A 95 -16.55 -28.54 4.59
CA ASP A 95 -16.80 -28.17 3.19
C ASP A 95 -16.17 -26.83 2.81
N VAL A 96 -15.59 -26.12 3.76
CA VAL A 96 -15.07 -24.75 3.65
C VAL A 96 -13.69 -24.71 3.01
N VAL A 97 -12.78 -25.60 3.43
CA VAL A 97 -11.39 -25.59 2.92
C VAL A 97 -11.14 -26.84 2.09
N LYS A 98 -10.66 -26.64 0.87
CA LYS A 98 -10.25 -27.73 -0.05
C LYS A 98 -8.84 -27.50 -0.57
N LEU A 99 -7.93 -28.39 -0.23
CA LEU A 99 -6.57 -28.44 -0.77
C LEU A 99 -6.48 -29.56 -1.82
N ARG A 100 -6.16 -29.20 -3.06
CA ARG A 100 -5.89 -30.13 -4.16
C ARG A 100 -4.40 -30.07 -4.50
N LEU A 101 -3.72 -31.17 -4.35
CA LEU A 101 -2.30 -31.28 -4.68
C LEU A 101 -2.07 -31.36 -6.20
N THR A 102 -2.98 -31.97 -6.95
CA THR A 102 -2.89 -32.06 -8.42
C THR A 102 -2.76 -30.71 -9.08
N ASP A 103 -3.54 -29.74 -8.65
CA ASP A 103 -3.60 -28.39 -9.21
C ASP A 103 -2.77 -27.39 -8.39
N ARG A 104 -2.17 -27.86 -7.28
CA ARG A 104 -1.45 -27.02 -6.28
C ARG A 104 -2.31 -25.85 -5.79
N THR A 105 -3.58 -26.10 -5.51
CA THR A 105 -4.55 -25.08 -5.12
C THR A 105 -5.13 -25.33 -3.75
N LEU A 106 -5.23 -24.25 -2.96
CA LEU A 106 -6.01 -24.19 -1.74
C LEU A 106 -7.20 -23.27 -2.00
N SER A 107 -8.39 -23.73 -1.68
CA SER A 107 -9.61 -22.93 -1.85
C SER A 107 -10.37 -22.82 -0.55
N PHE A 108 -10.81 -21.61 -0.26
CA PHE A 108 -11.73 -21.28 0.82
C PHE A 108 -13.10 -20.99 0.20
N VAL A 109 -14.16 -21.57 0.76
CA VAL A 109 -15.53 -21.43 0.25
C VAL A 109 -16.42 -20.98 1.40
N ASP A 110 -17.12 -19.88 1.21
CA ASP A 110 -18.16 -19.45 2.14
C ASP A 110 -19.42 -20.31 1.92
N ASP A 111 -19.78 -21.09 2.92
CA ASP A 111 -20.90 -22.06 2.84
C ASP A 111 -22.25 -21.39 2.58
N VAL A 112 -22.42 -20.15 3.05
CA VAL A 112 -23.68 -19.40 2.96
C VAL A 112 -23.87 -18.77 1.60
N THR A 113 -22.82 -18.15 1.07
CA THR A 113 -22.89 -17.37 -0.17
C THR A 113 -22.36 -18.14 -1.39
N GLY A 114 -21.65 -19.26 -1.18
CA GLY A 114 -20.95 -20.00 -2.23
C GLY A 114 -19.76 -19.27 -2.84
N LYS A 115 -19.40 -18.11 -2.32
CA LYS A 115 -18.24 -17.33 -2.77
C LYS A 115 -16.95 -18.07 -2.46
N ARG A 116 -15.94 -17.87 -3.31
CA ARG A 116 -14.69 -18.65 -3.24
C ARG A 116 -13.45 -17.81 -3.38
N LEU A 117 -12.46 -18.06 -2.51
CA LEU A 117 -11.08 -17.56 -2.65
C LEU A 117 -10.20 -18.72 -3.10
N LEU A 118 -9.47 -18.53 -4.20
CA LEU A 118 -8.50 -19.49 -4.73
C LEU A 118 -7.09 -19.02 -4.47
N VAL A 119 -6.26 -19.90 -3.90
CA VAL A 119 -4.83 -19.70 -3.65
C VAL A 119 -4.04 -20.74 -4.44
N LYS A 120 -3.13 -20.32 -5.28
CA LYS A 120 -2.22 -21.19 -6.03
C LYS A 120 -0.86 -21.23 -5.33
N PHE A 121 -0.32 -22.42 -5.14
CA PHE A 121 1.02 -22.62 -4.60
C PHE A 121 2.05 -22.71 -5.73
N GLU A 122 3.07 -21.90 -5.64
CA GLU A 122 4.21 -21.94 -6.56
C GLU A 122 5.47 -22.28 -5.75
N SER A 123 5.81 -23.58 -5.69
CA SER A 123 7.03 -24.05 -5.04
C SER A 123 7.50 -25.34 -5.70
N ASP A 124 8.80 -25.45 -5.95
CA ASP A 124 9.46 -26.64 -6.50
C ASP A 124 9.40 -27.85 -5.54
N VAL A 125 9.07 -27.59 -4.27
CA VAL A 125 9.00 -28.62 -3.21
C VAL A 125 7.84 -29.60 -3.43
N LEU A 126 6.81 -29.21 -4.18
CA LEU A 126 5.56 -29.96 -4.35
C LEU A 126 5.62 -31.06 -5.42
N ASN A 127 6.79 -31.38 -5.94
CA ASN A 127 6.95 -32.39 -7.01
C ASN A 127 6.86 -33.84 -6.50
N ALA A 128 6.84 -34.06 -5.17
CA ALA A 128 6.71 -35.36 -4.53
C ALA A 128 5.37 -35.44 -3.76
N SER A 129 4.87 -36.67 -3.55
CA SER A 129 3.70 -36.86 -2.69
C SER A 129 4.08 -36.61 -1.21
N PRO A 130 3.26 -35.87 -0.43
CA PRO A 130 3.52 -35.66 0.99
C PRO A 130 3.15 -36.90 1.81
N SER A 131 3.76 -37.05 3.01
CA SER A 131 3.29 -37.96 4.04
C SER A 131 2.36 -37.26 5.02
N GLN A 132 1.31 -37.94 5.45
CA GLN A 132 0.32 -37.41 6.40
C GLN A 132 0.63 -37.84 7.85
N ASP A 133 1.40 -38.91 8.02
CA ASP A 133 1.57 -39.60 9.32
C ASP A 133 2.47 -38.92 10.35
N SER A 134 3.10 -37.79 10.03
CA SER A 134 4.16 -37.21 10.87
C SER A 134 3.78 -35.93 11.60
N CYS A 135 2.52 -35.51 11.55
CA CYS A 135 2.10 -34.22 12.10
C CYS A 135 1.81 -34.22 13.60
N ALA A 136 1.52 -35.38 14.19
CA ALA A 136 1.25 -35.48 15.63
C ALA A 136 2.45 -35.05 16.51
N SER A 137 3.70 -35.30 16.06
CA SER A 137 4.90 -34.89 16.79
C SER A 137 5.18 -33.39 16.75
N ILE A 138 4.70 -32.68 15.73
CA ILE A 138 4.92 -31.22 15.57
C ILE A 138 4.03 -30.42 16.52
N PHE A 139 2.84 -30.96 16.85
CA PHE A 139 1.92 -30.37 17.82
C PHE A 139 2.32 -30.66 19.27
N ALA A 140 3.08 -31.72 19.53
CA ALA A 140 3.53 -32.08 20.87
C ALA A 140 4.60 -31.11 21.45
N ASP A 141 5.39 -30.47 20.59
CA ASP A 141 6.46 -29.54 21.01
C ASP A 141 5.99 -28.10 21.34
N LYS A 142 4.80 -27.74 20.87
CA LYS A 142 4.21 -26.44 21.23
C LYS A 142 3.20 -26.71 22.35
N HIS A 143 3.45 -26.49 23.61
CA HIS A 143 2.60 -26.55 24.80
C HIS A 143 1.06 -26.58 24.61
N PHE A 144 0.62 -26.99 23.46
CA PHE A 144 -0.74 -27.19 23.04
C PHE A 144 -1.01 -28.71 23.12
N ARG A 145 -1.82 -29.13 24.10
CA ARG A 145 -2.41 -30.48 24.10
C ARG A 145 -3.70 -30.39 23.30
N PRO A 146 -3.72 -30.79 22.02
CA PRO A 146 -4.96 -30.88 21.28
C PRO A 146 -5.82 -31.99 21.92
N GLY A 147 -7.11 -31.70 22.14
CA GLY A 147 -8.10 -32.74 22.35
C GLY A 147 -8.25 -33.59 21.09
N GLU A 148 -8.78 -34.81 21.19
CA GLU A 148 -8.99 -35.67 20.02
C GLU A 148 -9.85 -35.04 18.93
N ASP A 149 -10.70 -34.05 19.26
CA ASP A 149 -11.56 -33.29 18.34
C ASP A 149 -10.79 -32.24 17.51
N ASP A 150 -9.60 -31.78 17.94
CA ASP A 150 -8.82 -30.72 17.26
C ASP A 150 -8.18 -31.22 15.94
N PHE A 151 -8.02 -32.53 15.76
CA PHE A 151 -7.50 -33.11 14.52
C PHE A 151 -8.49 -33.11 13.35
N GLN A 152 -9.79 -32.96 13.60
CA GLN A 152 -10.80 -32.91 12.54
C GLN A 152 -10.79 -31.56 11.79
N ASN A 153 -10.22 -30.50 12.39
CA ASN A 153 -10.24 -29.14 11.86
C ASN A 153 -8.86 -28.67 11.38
N SER A 154 -7.97 -29.60 11.00
CA SER A 154 -6.62 -29.27 10.51
C SER A 154 -6.19 -30.13 9.32
N ILE A 155 -5.38 -29.54 8.43
CA ILE A 155 -4.63 -30.24 7.38
C ILE A 155 -3.15 -30.07 7.69
N CYS A 156 -2.41 -31.18 7.80
CA CYS A 156 -0.97 -31.14 7.94
C CYS A 156 -0.32 -32.08 6.94
N LEU A 157 0.57 -31.54 6.12
CA LEU A 157 1.27 -32.28 5.07
C LEU A 157 2.77 -32.02 5.17
N LYS A 158 3.56 -33.09 5.09
CA LYS A 158 5.01 -33.04 5.16
C LYS A 158 5.65 -33.58 3.88
N TRP A 159 6.46 -32.76 3.27
CA TRP A 159 7.41 -33.11 2.20
C TRP A 159 8.82 -33.21 2.77
N LYS A 160 9.77 -33.72 1.97
CA LYS A 160 11.20 -33.81 2.37
C LYS A 160 11.73 -32.45 2.86
N ASN A 161 11.35 -31.34 2.20
CA ASN A 161 11.93 -30.02 2.41
C ASN A 161 10.91 -28.96 2.87
N ALA A 162 9.66 -29.34 3.15
CA ALA A 162 8.62 -28.42 3.59
C ALA A 162 7.54 -29.09 4.42
N ILE A 163 6.88 -28.30 5.25
CA ILE A 163 5.68 -28.68 6.01
C ILE A 163 4.63 -27.61 5.73
N LEU A 164 3.41 -28.03 5.41
CA LEU A 164 2.24 -27.18 5.34
C LEU A 164 1.27 -27.56 6.45
N VAL A 165 0.85 -26.56 7.20
CA VAL A 165 -0.22 -26.71 8.20
C VAL A 165 -1.32 -25.70 7.87
N VAL A 166 -2.57 -26.18 7.85
CA VAL A 166 -3.76 -25.34 7.72
C VAL A 166 -4.67 -25.65 8.89
N ASN A 167 -4.95 -24.67 9.74
CA ASN A 167 -5.79 -24.82 10.93
C ASN A 167 -6.93 -23.83 10.94
N GLU A 168 -8.09 -24.26 11.41
CA GLU A 168 -9.15 -23.34 11.79
C GLU A 168 -8.77 -22.60 13.09
N THR A 169 -8.87 -21.25 13.07
CA THR A 169 -8.48 -20.38 14.20
C THR A 169 -9.64 -19.50 14.67
N GLY A 170 -10.82 -19.62 14.06
CA GLY A 170 -11.96 -18.75 14.31
C GLY A 170 -12.67 -19.01 15.63
N SER A 171 -13.05 -17.94 16.33
CA SER A 171 -14.01 -17.97 17.42
C SER A 171 -15.43 -17.74 16.88
N ARG A 172 -16.46 -18.10 17.67
CA ARG A 172 -17.89 -17.98 17.28
C ARG A 172 -18.20 -16.67 16.56
N GLY A 173 -18.56 -16.74 15.27
CA GLY A 173 -19.11 -15.63 14.48
C GLY A 173 -18.32 -15.23 13.21
N SER A 174 -17.08 -15.70 13.02
CA SER A 174 -16.32 -15.54 11.77
C SER A 174 -15.34 -16.68 11.62
N GLN A 175 -15.21 -17.20 10.40
CA GLN A 175 -14.33 -18.31 10.09
C GLN A 175 -12.98 -17.77 9.65
N CYS A 176 -11.92 -18.10 10.40
CA CYS A 176 -10.53 -17.79 10.02
C CYS A 176 -9.70 -19.08 9.99
N PHE A 177 -8.77 -19.14 9.06
CA PHE A 177 -7.86 -20.27 8.87
C PHE A 177 -6.43 -19.76 8.78
N SER A 178 -5.55 -20.28 9.64
CA SER A 178 -4.13 -20.05 9.51
C SER A 178 -3.55 -21.00 8.46
N VAL A 179 -2.66 -20.48 7.63
CA VAL A 179 -1.86 -21.23 6.66
C VAL A 179 -0.40 -21.01 6.97
N GLU A 180 0.29 -22.06 7.36
CA GLU A 180 1.71 -22.03 7.76
C GLU A 180 2.53 -22.94 6.86
N TRP A 181 3.47 -22.35 6.13
CA TRP A 181 4.55 -23.04 5.47
C TRP A 181 5.84 -22.95 6.29
N SER A 182 6.47 -24.08 6.59
CA SER A 182 7.78 -24.16 7.22
C SER A 182 8.73 -24.92 6.30
N MET A 183 9.82 -24.29 5.89
CA MET A 183 10.83 -24.89 5.01
C MET A 183 11.93 -25.55 5.85
N THR A 184 12.30 -26.79 5.53
CA THR A 184 13.39 -27.52 6.22
C THR A 184 14.75 -27.34 5.53
N SER A 185 14.78 -26.67 4.37
CA SER A 185 16.00 -26.32 3.64
C SER A 185 15.95 -24.86 3.14
N GLU A 186 17.10 -24.21 3.08
CA GLU A 186 17.25 -22.82 2.63
C GLU A 186 17.09 -22.64 1.09
N VAL A 187 16.99 -23.73 0.34
CA VAL A 187 17.01 -23.72 -1.13
C VAL A 187 15.69 -23.27 -1.73
N SER A 188 14.58 -23.46 -1.01
CA SER A 188 13.23 -23.21 -1.51
C SER A 188 12.56 -22.04 -0.77
N SER A 189 11.88 -21.17 -1.51
CA SER A 189 11.11 -20.04 -0.98
C SER A 189 9.63 -20.28 -1.22
N PRO A 190 8.80 -20.42 -0.17
CA PRO A 190 7.37 -20.63 -0.35
C PRO A 190 6.72 -19.38 -0.97
N LYS A 191 5.89 -19.58 -2.00
CA LYS A 191 5.13 -18.54 -2.70
C LYS A 191 3.69 -18.98 -2.87
N ASN A 192 2.77 -18.14 -2.45
CA ASN A 192 1.33 -18.34 -2.58
C ASN A 192 0.72 -17.15 -3.32
N CYS A 193 -0.11 -17.43 -4.32
CA CYS A 193 -0.75 -16.43 -5.17
C CYS A 193 -2.27 -16.51 -5.06
N PHE A 194 -2.89 -15.42 -4.70
CA PHE A 194 -4.34 -15.26 -4.57
C PHE A 194 -4.90 -14.67 -5.87
N SER A 195 -5.99 -15.23 -6.37
CA SER A 195 -6.67 -14.70 -7.54
C SER A 195 -7.31 -13.35 -7.24
N LEU A 196 -7.03 -12.35 -8.06
CA LEU A 196 -7.70 -11.05 -8.05
C LEU A 196 -8.98 -11.05 -8.90
N SER A 197 -9.21 -12.10 -9.70
CA SER A 197 -10.38 -12.21 -10.58
C SER A 197 -11.65 -12.48 -9.79
N GLY A 198 -12.75 -11.81 -10.18
CA GLY A 198 -14.08 -12.02 -9.60
C GLY A 198 -14.35 -11.29 -8.29
N ALA A 199 -13.42 -10.46 -7.82
CA ALA A 199 -13.60 -9.58 -6.67
C ALA A 199 -12.68 -8.37 -6.77
N HIS A 200 -13.03 -7.27 -6.13
CA HIS A 200 -12.20 -6.09 -5.99
C HIS A 200 -11.41 -6.15 -4.68
N TRP A 201 -10.12 -5.83 -4.74
CA TRP A 201 -9.22 -5.96 -3.61
C TRP A 201 -8.75 -4.61 -3.08
N TYR A 202 -8.48 -4.54 -1.78
CA TYR A 202 -8.11 -3.31 -1.06
C TYR A 202 -7.08 -3.63 0.03
N GLY A 203 -6.24 -2.64 0.39
CA GLY A 203 -5.28 -2.75 1.49
C GLY A 203 -3.82 -2.82 1.05
N GLY A 204 -2.95 -3.35 1.89
CA GLY A 204 -1.51 -3.50 1.66
C GLY A 204 -0.70 -2.25 2.03
N SER A 205 -0.58 -1.27 1.15
CA SER A 205 0.30 -0.11 1.37
C SER A 205 -0.12 1.12 0.59
N LEU A 206 0.47 2.26 0.96
CA LEU A 206 0.56 3.38 0.03
C LEU A 206 1.46 3.03 -1.15
N LEU A 207 1.17 3.60 -2.32
CA LEU A 207 1.91 3.42 -3.57
C LEU A 207 2.21 4.78 -4.20
N SER A 208 3.32 4.90 -4.92
CA SER A 208 3.67 6.11 -5.67
C SER A 208 2.67 6.43 -6.79
N LYS A 209 2.20 5.41 -7.48
CA LYS A 209 1.00 5.47 -8.34
C LYS A 209 -0.11 4.76 -7.59
N GLN A 210 -1.06 5.51 -7.05
CA GLN A 210 -2.13 4.98 -6.22
C GLN A 210 -3.43 4.95 -6.98
N GLU A 211 -3.78 3.80 -7.53
CA GLU A 211 -5.07 3.52 -8.18
C GLU A 211 -5.96 2.67 -7.25
N TRP A 212 -7.25 2.61 -7.54
CA TRP A 212 -8.26 1.89 -6.77
C TRP A 212 -9.31 1.27 -7.69
N PRO A 213 -9.63 -0.01 -7.49
CA PRO A 213 -9.16 -0.95 -6.46
C PRO A 213 -7.71 -1.42 -6.66
N LEU A 214 -7.21 -2.32 -5.81
CA LEU A 214 -5.80 -2.74 -5.77
C LEU A 214 -5.33 -3.39 -7.09
N GLU A 215 -6.18 -4.16 -7.76
CA GLU A 215 -5.88 -4.84 -9.02
C GLU A 215 -5.64 -3.90 -10.20
N ASP A 216 -6.00 -2.63 -10.10
CA ASP A 216 -5.71 -1.62 -11.13
C ASP A 216 -4.24 -1.15 -11.07
N ASN A 217 -3.48 -1.58 -10.02
CA ASN A 217 -2.04 -1.33 -9.91
C ASN A 217 -1.23 -2.54 -10.39
N SER A 218 -0.03 -2.30 -10.91
CA SER A 218 0.92 -3.35 -11.29
C SER A 218 2.23 -3.20 -10.53
N ILE A 219 2.55 -4.17 -9.66
CA ILE A 219 3.75 -4.15 -8.81
C ILE A 219 4.48 -5.47 -8.95
N LYS A 220 5.73 -5.43 -9.41
CA LYS A 220 6.59 -6.61 -9.49
C LYS A 220 6.96 -7.13 -8.11
N MET A 221 7.25 -8.44 -8.02
CA MET A 221 7.67 -9.11 -6.79
C MET A 221 8.88 -8.42 -6.18
N GLN A 222 8.71 -7.87 -4.97
CA GLN A 222 9.74 -7.14 -4.24
C GLN A 222 9.52 -7.22 -2.73
N PRO A 223 10.54 -6.92 -1.90
CA PRO A 223 10.40 -6.88 -0.44
C PRO A 223 9.28 -5.93 -0.01
N PHE A 224 8.42 -6.41 0.88
CA PHE A 224 7.32 -5.61 1.45
C PHE A 224 7.84 -4.80 2.64
N VAL A 225 8.66 -3.79 2.34
CA VAL A 225 9.29 -2.88 3.31
C VAL A 225 8.94 -1.44 3.00
N SER A 226 8.81 -0.61 4.04
CA SER A 226 8.51 0.81 3.87
C SER A 226 9.67 1.55 3.22
N ALA A 227 9.33 2.41 2.26
CA ALA A 227 10.27 3.29 1.57
C ALA A 227 9.66 4.69 1.41
N PRO A 228 10.48 5.72 1.24
CA PRO A 228 10.01 7.06 0.97
C PRO A 228 9.11 7.12 -0.28
N MET A 229 8.06 7.92 -0.18
CA MET A 229 7.11 8.15 -1.27
C MET A 229 6.78 9.62 -1.33
N ASN A 230 7.73 10.41 -1.78
CA ASN A 230 7.53 11.83 -1.96
C ASN A 230 8.22 12.28 -3.26
N VAL A 231 7.84 13.48 -3.72
CA VAL A 231 8.33 14.03 -4.98
C VAL A 231 9.86 14.31 -4.98
N PHE A 232 10.48 14.38 -3.80
CA PHE A 232 11.90 14.66 -3.66
C PHE A 232 12.77 13.40 -3.77
N GLU A 233 12.17 12.20 -3.69
CA GLU A 233 12.87 10.92 -3.70
C GLU A 233 12.37 10.01 -4.84
N ALA A 234 12.14 10.60 -6.02
CA ALA A 234 11.55 9.97 -7.20
C ALA A 234 12.28 8.70 -7.69
N ASN A 235 13.55 8.50 -7.31
CA ASN A 235 14.32 7.30 -7.66
C ASN A 235 13.80 6.00 -7.00
N MET A 236 12.83 6.10 -6.09
CA MET A 236 12.19 4.99 -5.41
C MET A 236 10.81 4.64 -6.00
N LEU A 237 10.47 5.18 -7.16
CA LEU A 237 9.23 4.85 -7.88
C LEU A 237 9.10 3.35 -8.10
N GLY A 238 7.90 2.81 -7.80
CA GLY A 238 7.59 1.39 -7.91
C GLY A 238 7.88 0.57 -6.64
N SER A 239 8.33 1.19 -5.54
CA SER A 239 8.41 0.54 -4.22
C SER A 239 7.11 0.72 -3.43
N TYR A 240 6.96 -0.05 -2.36
CA TYR A 240 5.91 0.18 -1.37
C TYR A 240 6.21 1.46 -0.58
N GLY A 241 5.17 2.25 -0.29
CA GLY A 241 5.29 3.54 0.36
C GLY A 241 5.61 3.48 1.86
N PRO A 242 5.58 4.62 2.55
CA PRO A 242 6.03 4.73 3.94
C PRO A 242 5.07 4.09 4.94
N VAL A 243 3.81 3.90 4.59
CA VAL A 243 2.81 3.26 5.45
C VAL A 243 2.38 1.93 4.87
N LEU A 244 2.56 0.88 5.67
CA LEU A 244 2.27 -0.50 5.31
C LEU A 244 1.30 -1.15 6.30
N GLY A 245 0.43 -2.01 5.76
CA GLY A 245 -0.33 -2.99 6.53
C GLY A 245 -0.28 -4.35 5.84
N ARG A 246 0.11 -5.39 6.57
CA ARG A 246 0.15 -6.76 6.03
C ARG A 246 -1.25 -7.39 5.99
N MET A 247 -2.22 -6.62 5.54
CA MET A 247 -3.62 -7.03 5.44
C MET A 247 -4.24 -6.57 4.12
N TRP A 248 -5.04 -7.45 3.55
CA TRP A 248 -5.79 -7.23 2.32
C TRP A 248 -7.20 -7.78 2.51
N ILE A 249 -8.20 -7.09 1.98
CA ILE A 249 -9.60 -7.53 1.98
C ILE A 249 -10.15 -7.45 0.58
N ASN A 250 -11.19 -8.23 0.29
CA ASN A 250 -11.87 -8.14 -0.99
C ASN A 250 -13.38 -7.85 -0.87
N SER A 251 -13.97 -7.44 -1.97
CA SER A 251 -15.38 -7.04 -2.04
C SER A 251 -16.36 -8.17 -1.73
N VAL A 252 -15.93 -9.43 -1.85
CA VAL A 252 -16.78 -10.59 -1.60
C VAL A 252 -16.68 -11.15 -0.18
N GLY A 253 -15.89 -10.53 0.70
CA GLY A 253 -15.88 -10.85 2.13
C GLY A 253 -14.71 -11.74 2.59
N PHE A 254 -13.65 -11.88 1.81
CA PHE A 254 -12.40 -12.51 2.28
C PHE A 254 -11.39 -11.46 2.72
N GLY A 255 -10.62 -11.80 3.76
CA GLY A 255 -9.52 -11.00 4.24
C GLY A 255 -8.27 -11.86 4.49
N ILE A 256 -7.11 -11.31 4.23
CA ILE A 256 -5.81 -11.95 4.41
C ILE A 256 -4.98 -11.09 5.35
N VAL A 257 -4.39 -11.70 6.36
CA VAL A 257 -3.44 -11.05 7.27
C VAL A 257 -2.16 -11.86 7.27
N ALA A 258 -1.06 -11.30 6.74
CA ALA A 258 0.24 -11.96 6.75
C ALA A 258 0.99 -11.68 8.06
N ASP A 259 1.71 -12.69 8.56
CA ASP A 259 2.50 -12.61 9.77
C ASP A 259 3.56 -11.50 9.70
N SER A 260 3.80 -10.83 10.82
CA SER A 260 4.75 -9.72 10.93
C SER A 260 6.21 -10.16 10.88
N GLU A 261 6.53 -11.38 11.28
CA GLU A 261 7.90 -11.86 11.44
C GLU A 261 8.52 -12.46 10.16
N ILE A 262 7.71 -12.70 9.13
CA ILE A 262 8.22 -13.29 7.89
C ILE A 262 8.91 -12.25 6.98
N PRO A 263 9.99 -12.64 6.25
CA PRO A 263 10.65 -11.80 5.24
C PRO A 263 9.79 -11.73 3.96
N LEU A 264 8.67 -11.00 4.07
CA LEU A 264 7.61 -10.97 3.08
C LEU A 264 8.02 -10.18 1.83
N HIS A 265 7.80 -10.79 0.67
CA HIS A 265 7.80 -10.16 -0.64
C HIS A 265 6.39 -10.23 -1.21
N VAL A 266 5.95 -9.19 -1.88
CA VAL A 266 4.62 -9.11 -2.47
C VAL A 266 4.72 -8.66 -3.92
N SER A 267 3.84 -9.17 -4.78
CA SER A 267 3.54 -8.61 -6.10
C SER A 267 2.04 -8.48 -6.26
N VAL A 268 1.61 -7.48 -7.01
CA VAL A 268 0.21 -7.21 -7.32
C VAL A 268 0.06 -7.09 -8.83
N ASN A 269 -0.78 -7.92 -9.43
CA ASN A 269 -1.09 -7.89 -10.86
C ASN A 269 0.17 -7.72 -11.74
N ALA A 270 1.27 -8.36 -11.34
CA ALA A 270 2.52 -8.29 -12.08
C ALA A 270 2.34 -8.99 -13.43
N ASP A 271 2.78 -8.31 -14.50
CA ASP A 271 2.67 -8.83 -15.87
C ASP A 271 1.21 -9.21 -16.25
N ASP A 272 0.22 -8.44 -15.72
CA ASP A 272 -1.23 -8.60 -15.96
C ASP A 272 -1.78 -10.01 -15.63
N ASN A 273 -1.16 -10.68 -14.65
CA ASN A 273 -1.53 -12.04 -14.27
C ASN A 273 -2.75 -12.15 -13.34
N ALA A 274 -3.37 -11.02 -12.98
CA ALA A 274 -4.51 -10.91 -12.07
C ALA A 274 -4.30 -11.67 -10.74
N GLN A 275 -3.11 -11.55 -10.14
CA GLN A 275 -2.75 -12.20 -8.89
C GLN A 275 -2.13 -11.26 -7.87
N LEU A 276 -2.46 -11.47 -6.60
CA LEU A 276 -1.72 -10.99 -5.44
C LEU A 276 -0.84 -12.14 -4.94
N CYS A 277 0.48 -12.03 -5.10
CA CYS A 277 1.38 -13.09 -4.66
C CYS A 277 2.20 -12.67 -3.44
N MET A 278 2.32 -13.58 -2.49
CA MET A 278 3.14 -13.48 -1.29
C MET A 278 4.25 -14.52 -1.36
N LYS A 279 5.49 -14.11 -1.10
CA LYS A 279 6.67 -14.97 -1.06
C LYS A 279 7.50 -14.65 0.17
N SER A 280 8.02 -15.68 0.84
CA SER A 280 8.98 -15.52 1.91
C SER A 280 10.39 -15.81 1.40
N GLN A 281 11.34 -14.87 1.56
CA GLN A 281 12.70 -15.01 1.04
C GLN A 281 13.69 -14.11 1.76
N TYR A 282 14.85 -14.67 2.19
CA TYR A 282 15.99 -13.90 2.69
C TYR A 282 17.03 -13.62 1.60
N LYS A 283 17.39 -14.63 0.81
CA LYS A 283 18.46 -14.54 -0.20
C LYS A 283 18.12 -13.49 -1.26
N GLY A 284 19.04 -12.56 -1.49
CA GLY A 284 18.85 -11.48 -2.49
C GLY A 284 17.77 -10.46 -2.11
N SER A 285 17.32 -10.45 -0.86
CA SER A 285 16.36 -9.50 -0.36
C SER A 285 17.02 -8.42 0.51
N ARG A 286 16.26 -7.36 0.82
CA ARG A 286 16.69 -6.32 1.76
C ARG A 286 16.51 -6.72 3.22
N TYR A 287 15.86 -7.84 3.50
CA TYR A 287 15.76 -8.38 4.84
C TYR A 287 17.13 -8.86 5.32
N LEU A 288 17.47 -8.60 6.56
CA LEU A 288 18.71 -9.09 7.15
C LEU A 288 18.73 -10.61 7.11
N ALA A 289 19.65 -11.17 6.36
CA ALA A 289 20.09 -12.55 6.53
C ALA A 289 20.91 -12.63 7.82
N GLY A 290 20.34 -12.17 8.93
CA GLY A 290 21.00 -12.24 10.22
C GLY A 290 20.97 -13.68 10.67
N LYS A 291 22.12 -14.30 10.87
CA LYS A 291 22.52 -15.46 11.72
C LYS A 291 21.41 -16.32 12.42
N THR A 292 20.13 -16.10 12.11
CA THR A 292 19.01 -16.89 12.59
C THR A 292 18.88 -18.09 11.69
N GLN A 293 19.37 -19.22 12.14
CA GLN A 293 19.10 -20.57 11.61
C GLN A 293 17.61 -20.95 11.75
N THR A 294 16.70 -19.97 11.73
CA THR A 294 15.27 -20.25 11.77
C THR A 294 14.83 -20.70 10.40
N PRO A 295 14.08 -21.80 10.29
CA PRO A 295 13.52 -22.23 9.02
C PRO A 295 12.70 -21.12 8.39
N LEU A 296 12.84 -20.93 7.07
CA LEU A 296 12.07 -19.96 6.33
C LEU A 296 10.59 -20.31 6.42
N ARG A 297 9.75 -19.35 6.83
CA ARG A 297 8.31 -19.53 7.01
C ARG A 297 7.53 -18.58 6.13
N LEU A 298 6.35 -19.00 5.69
CA LEU A 298 5.33 -18.15 5.10
C LEU A 298 4.02 -18.41 5.83
N ASN A 299 3.65 -17.50 6.72
CA ASN A 299 2.46 -17.62 7.55
C ASN A 299 1.50 -16.49 7.23
N TYR A 300 0.23 -16.83 7.08
CA TYR A 300 -0.86 -15.87 6.95
C TYR A 300 -2.17 -16.49 7.43
N THR A 301 -3.11 -15.62 7.79
CA THR A 301 -4.48 -16.01 8.14
C THR A 301 -5.45 -15.53 7.08
N VAL A 302 -6.36 -16.40 6.65
CA VAL A 302 -7.50 -16.08 5.80
C VAL A 302 -8.74 -16.05 6.65
N CYS A 303 -9.43 -14.92 6.69
CA CYS A 303 -10.72 -14.75 7.36
C CYS A 303 -11.84 -14.56 6.34
N MET A 304 -13.04 -15.02 6.67
CA MET A 304 -14.23 -14.96 5.82
C MET A 304 -15.39 -14.38 6.60
N ASP A 305 -16.16 -13.52 5.93
CA ASP A 305 -17.44 -13.01 6.39
C ASP A 305 -18.33 -12.69 5.18
N ARG A 306 -19.58 -12.33 5.40
CA ARG A 306 -20.56 -12.08 4.32
C ARG A 306 -20.20 -10.92 3.41
N THR A 307 -19.52 -9.89 3.94
CA THR A 307 -19.21 -8.64 3.24
C THR A 307 -17.80 -8.13 3.55
N ALA A 308 -17.25 -7.31 2.65
CA ALA A 308 -15.97 -6.61 2.87
C ALA A 308 -15.95 -5.82 4.19
N LYS A 309 -17.05 -5.16 4.54
CA LYS A 309 -17.17 -4.38 5.78
C LYS A 309 -17.09 -5.27 7.02
N GLN A 310 -17.72 -6.43 7.01
CA GLN A 310 -17.73 -7.34 8.16
C GLN A 310 -16.35 -7.98 8.35
N VAL A 311 -15.73 -8.51 7.27
CA VAL A 311 -14.38 -9.08 7.37
C VAL A 311 -13.36 -8.03 7.79
N HIS A 312 -13.47 -6.78 7.33
CA HIS A 312 -12.65 -5.67 7.81
C HIS A 312 -12.81 -5.46 9.32
N GLY A 313 -14.06 -5.36 9.82
CA GLY A 313 -14.32 -5.20 11.24
C GLY A 313 -13.77 -6.36 12.08
N HIS A 314 -13.85 -7.60 11.55
CA HIS A 314 -13.26 -8.76 12.18
C HIS A 314 -11.72 -8.65 12.27
N ILE A 315 -11.05 -8.27 11.17
CA ILE A 315 -9.60 -8.09 11.14
C ILE A 315 -9.16 -6.97 12.10
N MET A 316 -9.85 -5.83 12.08
CA MET A 316 -9.55 -4.72 12.98
C MET A 316 -9.65 -5.10 14.45
N LYS A 317 -10.64 -5.90 14.80
CA LYS A 317 -10.86 -6.35 16.18
C LYS A 317 -9.81 -7.35 16.68
N ASN A 318 -9.32 -8.24 15.80
CA ASN A 318 -8.51 -9.39 16.24
C ASN A 318 -7.02 -9.27 15.90
N PHE A 319 -6.65 -8.43 14.93
CA PHE A 319 -5.27 -8.32 14.43
C PHE A 319 -4.68 -6.92 14.56
N VAL A 320 -5.48 -5.90 14.92
CA VAL A 320 -5.03 -4.52 15.03
C VAL A 320 -5.31 -3.99 16.43
N THR A 321 -4.29 -3.45 17.08
CA THR A 321 -4.47 -2.73 18.36
C THR A 321 -4.94 -1.32 18.03
N LEU A 322 -6.20 -1.02 18.42
CA LEU A 322 -6.77 0.31 18.22
C LEU A 322 -6.24 1.30 19.26
N PRO A 323 -6.11 2.59 18.93
CA PRO A 323 -5.66 3.60 19.86
C PRO A 323 -6.75 3.92 20.91
N SER A 324 -6.33 4.32 22.11
CA SER A 324 -7.22 4.81 23.15
C SER A 324 -7.72 6.23 22.89
N SER A 325 -7.01 7.00 22.08
CA SER A 325 -7.36 8.36 21.69
C SER A 325 -6.73 8.73 20.34
N GLY A 326 -7.33 9.68 19.65
CA GLY A 326 -6.77 10.27 18.42
C GLY A 326 -5.95 11.54 18.68
N PRO A 327 -5.54 12.25 17.62
CA PRO A 327 -4.89 13.57 17.68
C PRO A 327 -5.84 14.58 18.34
N THR A 328 -5.31 15.78 18.70
CA THR A 328 -6.15 16.83 19.26
C THR A 328 -7.25 17.28 18.29
N GLU A 329 -8.38 17.68 18.82
CA GLU A 329 -9.52 18.14 18.02
C GLU A 329 -9.14 19.32 17.13
N LYS A 330 -8.32 20.25 17.65
CA LYS A 330 -7.87 21.43 16.92
C LYS A 330 -7.06 21.06 15.67
N LEU A 331 -6.24 20.03 15.74
CA LEU A 331 -5.44 19.55 14.61
C LEU A 331 -6.32 18.91 13.50
N MET A 332 -7.46 18.33 13.87
CA MET A 332 -8.45 17.82 12.90
C MET A 332 -9.41 18.90 12.41
N GLN A 333 -9.69 19.92 13.20
CA GLN A 333 -10.63 20.97 12.85
C GLN A 333 -10.01 22.01 11.93
N ASP A 334 -8.83 22.51 12.28
CA ASP A 334 -8.20 23.66 11.65
C ASP A 334 -6.97 23.24 10.82
N PRO A 335 -6.61 23.98 9.75
CA PRO A 335 -5.46 23.66 8.93
C PRO A 335 -4.13 23.81 9.67
N VAL A 336 -3.16 23.00 9.30
CA VAL A 336 -1.74 23.22 9.55
C VAL A 336 -1.22 24.16 8.48
N TRP A 337 -0.64 25.29 8.88
CA TRP A 337 0.10 26.16 7.99
C TRP A 337 1.57 25.80 8.02
N SER A 338 2.20 25.66 6.87
CA SER A 338 3.58 25.18 6.77
C SER A 338 4.43 26.10 5.91
N THR A 339 5.63 26.38 6.36
CA THR A 339 6.60 27.16 5.57
C THR A 339 7.24 26.37 4.43
N ARG A 340 6.78 25.14 4.17
CA ARG A 340 7.32 24.25 3.13
C ARG A 340 7.33 24.88 1.71
N GLY A 341 6.42 25.81 1.43
CA GLY A 341 6.37 26.58 0.17
C GLY A 341 7.24 27.83 0.16
N ILE A 342 7.97 28.14 1.25
CA ILE A 342 8.71 29.38 1.43
C ILE A 342 10.19 29.03 1.62
N ASN A 343 11.04 29.39 0.66
CA ASN A 343 12.51 29.36 0.76
C ASN A 343 13.09 28.23 1.64
N MET A 344 12.74 26.97 1.33
CA MET A 344 13.08 25.80 2.16
C MET A 344 14.56 25.67 2.50
N ASN A 345 15.45 26.11 1.59
CA ASN A 345 16.88 25.96 1.78
C ASN A 345 17.48 27.01 2.71
N ASN A 346 16.85 28.18 2.79
CA ASN A 346 17.40 29.32 3.53
C ASN A 346 16.32 30.11 4.27
N ILE A 347 15.38 29.43 4.88
CA ILE A 347 14.29 30.04 5.64
C ILE A 347 14.84 30.84 6.82
N THR A 348 14.25 32.03 7.03
CA THR A 348 14.63 32.94 8.09
C THR A 348 13.50 33.27 9.04
N GLN A 349 13.81 33.82 10.20
CA GLN A 349 12.81 34.32 11.17
C GLN A 349 11.83 35.30 10.51
N LYS A 350 12.34 36.19 9.63
CA LYS A 350 11.53 37.16 8.90
C LYS A 350 10.49 36.50 8.00
N ASP A 351 10.87 35.44 7.31
CA ASP A 351 9.95 34.70 6.42
C ASP A 351 8.80 34.07 7.21
N VAL A 352 9.13 33.44 8.36
CA VAL A 352 8.13 32.82 9.25
C VAL A 352 7.17 33.86 9.81
N LEU A 353 7.67 35.00 10.32
CA LEU A 353 6.86 36.09 10.86
C LEU A 353 5.97 36.72 9.78
N SER A 354 6.51 36.97 8.58
CA SER A 354 5.72 37.49 7.46
C SER A 354 4.55 36.59 7.14
N PHE A 355 4.79 35.27 7.05
CA PHE A 355 3.75 34.28 6.76
C PHE A 355 2.69 34.24 7.85
N GLN A 356 3.09 34.25 9.13
CA GLN A 356 2.16 34.27 10.26
C GLN A 356 1.30 35.56 10.25
N ILE A 357 1.91 36.72 9.97
CA ILE A 357 1.21 38.01 9.88
C ILE A 357 0.16 37.99 8.76
N ASP A 358 0.47 37.39 7.59
CA ASP A 358 -0.46 37.29 6.48
C ASP A 358 -1.66 36.40 6.84
N ILE A 359 -1.44 35.25 7.50
CA ILE A 359 -2.49 34.38 7.99
C ILE A 359 -3.42 35.14 8.95
N SER A 360 -2.85 35.84 9.92
CA SER A 360 -3.58 36.60 10.95
C SER A 360 -4.35 37.78 10.34
N LYS A 361 -3.72 38.59 9.50
CA LYS A 361 -4.38 39.74 8.81
C LYS A 361 -5.55 39.31 7.93
N LYS A 362 -5.45 38.14 7.32
CA LYS A 362 -6.51 37.55 6.49
C LYS A 362 -7.56 36.78 7.32
N ASN A 363 -7.38 36.70 8.63
CA ASN A 363 -8.28 36.07 9.58
C ASN A 363 -8.61 34.60 9.22
N PHE A 364 -7.58 33.82 8.90
CA PHE A 364 -7.74 32.39 8.62
C PHE A 364 -7.68 31.54 9.89
N TYR A 365 -8.44 30.45 9.93
CA TYR A 365 -8.33 29.40 10.94
C TYR A 365 -6.96 28.74 10.87
N HIS A 366 -6.43 28.32 12.03
CA HIS A 366 -5.12 27.66 12.13
C HIS A 366 -5.07 26.73 13.35
N SER A 367 -4.39 25.60 13.20
CA SER A 367 -4.02 24.68 14.29
C SER A 367 -2.55 24.81 14.64
N GLN A 368 -1.67 24.44 13.72
CA GLN A 368 -0.23 24.55 13.86
C GLN A 368 0.34 25.50 12.81
N LEU A 369 1.47 26.15 13.16
CA LEU A 369 2.38 26.71 12.20
C LEU A 369 3.65 25.86 12.21
N HIS A 370 3.83 25.08 11.13
CA HIS A 370 4.95 24.18 10.95
C HIS A 370 6.11 24.90 10.28
N VAL A 371 7.19 25.11 11.02
CA VAL A 371 8.46 25.63 10.47
C VAL A 371 9.19 24.46 9.80
N ALA A 372 8.95 24.33 8.50
CA ALA A 372 9.57 23.34 7.64
C ALA A 372 10.82 23.92 6.95
N GLY A 373 11.61 23.05 6.33
CA GLY A 373 12.83 23.43 5.62
C GLY A 373 14.05 23.41 6.51
N ASN A 374 15.14 24.01 6.00
CA ASN A 374 16.43 24.03 6.66
C ASN A 374 16.52 25.14 7.71
N PHE A 375 15.74 25.01 8.80
CA PHE A 375 15.73 25.97 9.91
C PHE A 375 16.90 25.76 10.90
N THR A 376 17.61 24.65 10.80
CA THR A 376 18.73 24.24 11.65
C THR A 376 20.07 24.51 10.97
N GLN A 377 21.16 24.52 11.73
CA GLN A 377 22.49 24.67 11.21
C GLN A 377 23.00 23.41 10.47
N SER A 378 22.62 22.23 10.94
CA SER A 378 23.00 20.94 10.38
C SER A 378 21.88 19.94 10.48
N VAL A 379 21.90 18.88 9.65
CA VAL A 379 20.90 17.81 9.67
C VAL A 379 20.91 17.07 11.02
N GLY A 380 19.74 16.94 11.63
CA GLY A 380 19.59 16.31 12.95
C GLY A 380 19.93 17.20 14.14
N SER A 381 20.33 18.46 13.91
CA SER A 381 20.26 19.47 14.94
C SER A 381 18.79 19.77 15.27
N VAL A 382 18.51 20.00 16.55
CA VAL A 382 17.17 20.33 17.04
C VAL A 382 17.09 21.75 17.56
N TYR A 383 17.91 22.63 17.03
CA TYR A 383 17.98 24.05 17.42
C TYR A 383 17.78 24.92 16.20
N PHE A 384 17.16 26.09 16.39
CA PHE A 384 17.15 27.12 15.37
C PHE A 384 18.55 27.63 15.10
N ASP A 385 18.88 27.87 13.86
CA ASP A 385 20.12 28.52 13.45
C ASP A 385 20.14 29.98 13.98
N HIS A 386 21.07 30.32 14.84
CA HIS A 386 21.13 31.62 15.51
C HIS A 386 21.32 32.82 14.56
N VAL A 387 21.90 32.60 13.38
CA VAL A 387 22.10 33.67 12.38
C VAL A 387 20.77 33.97 11.68
N ARG A 388 20.04 32.93 11.29
CA ARG A 388 18.80 33.07 10.56
C ARG A 388 17.58 33.29 11.48
N PHE A 389 17.69 32.88 12.74
CA PHE A 389 16.66 33.00 13.78
C PHE A 389 17.25 33.61 15.06
N PRO A 390 17.67 34.90 15.03
CA PRO A 390 18.38 35.53 16.16
C PRO A 390 17.52 35.62 17.43
N ASN A 391 16.20 35.69 17.32
CA ASN A 391 15.25 35.78 18.44
C ASN A 391 14.17 34.68 18.37
N ALA A 392 14.57 33.41 18.14
CA ALA A 392 13.66 32.29 17.95
C ALA A 392 12.67 32.12 19.11
N HIS A 393 13.13 32.23 20.35
CA HIS A 393 12.24 32.09 21.54
C HIS A 393 11.14 33.15 21.54
N GLN A 394 11.47 34.41 21.33
CA GLN A 394 10.50 35.50 21.28
C GLN A 394 9.50 35.29 20.14
N MET A 395 10.01 35.01 18.93
CA MET A 395 9.19 34.72 17.74
C MET A 395 8.14 33.63 18.02
N VAL A 396 8.59 32.48 18.54
CA VAL A 396 7.72 31.34 18.80
C VAL A 396 6.74 31.63 19.94
N SER A 397 7.18 32.33 20.99
CA SER A 397 6.33 32.71 22.13
C SER A 397 5.21 33.66 21.70
N GLU A 398 5.52 34.66 20.87
CA GLU A 398 4.53 35.60 20.32
C GLU A 398 3.50 34.84 19.46
N MET A 399 3.96 33.99 18.52
CA MET A 399 3.05 33.18 17.71
C MET A 399 2.16 32.24 18.54
N ASN A 400 2.72 31.66 19.61
CA ASN A 400 1.92 30.85 20.53
C ASN A 400 0.89 31.70 21.31
N GLY A 401 1.20 32.95 21.61
CA GLY A 401 0.29 33.93 22.20
C GLY A 401 -0.87 34.28 21.25
N ASP A 402 -0.61 34.34 19.95
CA ASP A 402 -1.60 34.57 18.90
C ASP A 402 -2.44 33.30 18.58
N GLY A 403 -2.25 32.21 19.31
CA GLY A 403 -3.06 31.00 19.21
C GLY A 403 -2.53 29.94 18.22
N PHE A 404 -1.37 30.17 17.58
CA PHE A 404 -0.68 29.13 16.82
C PHE A 404 -0.02 28.11 17.75
N SER A 405 0.02 26.85 17.34
CA SER A 405 0.91 25.87 17.96
C SER A 405 2.12 25.70 17.05
N VAL A 406 3.27 26.28 17.42
CA VAL A 406 4.45 26.19 16.56
C VAL A 406 5.05 24.81 16.63
N SER A 407 5.29 24.21 15.45
CA SER A 407 5.91 22.89 15.29
C SER A 407 7.12 22.94 14.35
N THR A 408 8.01 21.96 14.49
CA THR A 408 9.22 21.84 13.66
C THR A 408 9.43 20.42 13.17
N SER A 409 10.22 20.27 12.08
CA SER A 409 10.58 18.96 11.51
C SER A 409 11.63 18.24 12.35
N ILE A 410 11.46 16.93 12.55
CA ILE A 410 12.43 16.04 13.16
C ILE A 410 12.76 14.92 12.15
N LEU A 411 14.05 14.62 11.99
CA LEU A 411 14.57 13.54 11.16
C LEU A 411 15.19 12.45 12.02
N PRO A 412 15.15 11.17 11.60
CA PRO A 412 15.78 10.07 12.33
C PRO A 412 17.29 9.99 12.11
N VAL A 413 17.90 11.01 11.54
CA VAL A 413 19.32 11.04 11.16
C VAL A 413 20.02 12.26 11.73
N VAL A 414 21.33 12.12 11.95
CA VAL A 414 22.23 13.20 12.41
C VAL A 414 23.43 13.27 11.48
N GLU A 415 23.77 14.48 11.01
CA GLU A 415 24.96 14.72 10.20
C GLU A 415 26.21 14.37 10.99
N LYS A 416 27.18 13.68 10.36
CA LYS A 416 28.47 13.36 10.98
C LYS A 416 29.35 14.61 11.08
N ASP A 417 30.33 14.54 11.94
CA ASP A 417 31.32 15.61 12.16
C ASP A 417 30.73 16.92 12.74
N VAL A 418 29.57 16.81 13.40
CA VAL A 418 28.93 17.91 14.15
C VAL A 418 28.72 17.52 15.61
N TYR A 419 28.61 18.50 16.50
CA TYR A 419 28.46 18.28 17.95
C TYR A 419 27.35 17.27 18.31
N PRO A 420 26.14 17.31 17.72
CA PRO A 420 25.09 16.32 18.01
C PRO A 420 25.48 14.87 17.70
N PHE A 421 26.34 14.64 16.72
CA PHE A 421 26.84 13.30 16.40
C PHE A 421 27.84 12.81 17.46
N GLU A 422 28.79 13.65 17.86
CA GLU A 422 29.78 13.29 18.89
C GLU A 422 29.13 13.01 20.24
N ASP A 423 28.12 13.80 20.59
CA ASP A 423 27.33 13.61 21.80
C ASP A 423 26.50 12.30 21.72
N GLY A 424 25.85 12.04 20.61
CA GLY A 424 25.09 10.80 20.38
C GLY A 424 25.97 9.54 20.41
N LEU A 425 27.22 9.62 19.94
CA LEU A 425 28.18 8.50 20.04
C LEU A 425 28.43 8.09 21.50
N LYS A 426 28.60 9.07 22.41
CA LYS A 426 28.79 8.81 23.85
C LYS A 426 27.60 8.07 24.48
N HIS A 427 26.40 8.25 23.92
CA HIS A 427 25.17 7.61 24.39
C HIS A 427 24.80 6.35 23.58
N GLY A 428 25.64 5.88 22.65
CA GLY A 428 25.33 4.74 21.80
C GLY A 428 24.04 4.93 20.96
N ALA A 429 23.81 6.16 20.51
CA ALA A 429 22.52 6.57 19.93
C ALA A 429 22.29 6.10 18.50
N PHE A 430 23.29 5.51 17.83
CA PHE A 430 23.22 5.25 16.40
C PHE A 430 23.24 3.76 16.04
N VAL A 431 22.57 3.44 14.93
CA VAL A 431 22.60 2.11 14.32
C VAL A 431 24.00 1.77 13.80
N ASN A 432 24.46 0.54 14.06
CA ASN A 432 25.80 0.06 13.73
C ASN A 432 25.77 -0.91 12.53
N ILE A 433 26.91 -1.02 11.79
CA ILE A 433 27.13 -2.12 10.83
C ILE A 433 27.75 -3.32 11.51
N SER A 434 28.64 -3.07 12.47
CA SER A 434 29.26 -4.05 13.34
C SER A 434 29.37 -3.46 14.73
N GLN A 435 29.65 -4.27 15.74
CA GLN A 435 29.72 -3.81 17.14
C GLN A 435 30.62 -2.60 17.41
N ILE A 436 31.38 -2.13 16.40
CA ILE A 436 32.44 -1.14 16.57
C ILE A 436 32.32 0.07 15.63
N GLN A 437 31.46 0.04 14.58
CA GLN A 437 31.48 1.08 13.57
C GLN A 437 30.08 1.62 13.23
N VAL A 438 29.83 2.92 13.47
CA VAL A 438 28.68 3.65 12.96
C VAL A 438 28.89 3.96 11.49
N GLN A 439 28.07 3.35 10.62
CA GLN A 439 28.14 3.63 9.19
C GLN A 439 27.45 4.95 8.84
N GLY A 440 28.10 5.71 7.94
CA GLY A 440 27.45 6.80 7.23
C GLY A 440 26.37 6.30 6.29
N LEU A 441 25.30 7.05 6.21
CA LEU A 441 24.25 6.98 5.22
C LEU A 441 24.34 8.26 4.37
N GLU A 442 24.30 8.14 3.06
CA GLU A 442 24.18 9.32 2.21
C GLU A 442 22.72 9.77 2.20
N TRP A 443 22.48 10.99 2.68
CA TRP A 443 21.18 11.60 2.78
C TRP A 443 21.24 13.01 2.21
N MET A 444 20.56 13.26 1.11
CA MET A 444 20.59 14.57 0.42
C MET A 444 22.03 15.11 0.22
N ASN A 445 22.94 14.26 -0.28
CA ASN A 445 24.38 14.55 -0.46
C ASN A 445 25.14 14.87 0.85
N ARG A 446 24.64 14.43 2.00
CA ARG A 446 25.29 14.55 3.30
C ARG A 446 25.56 13.19 3.92
N ASN A 447 26.67 13.08 4.61
CA ASN A 447 27.03 11.87 5.37
C ASN A 447 26.37 11.94 6.75
N VAL A 448 25.37 11.09 6.99
CA VAL A 448 24.58 11.07 8.23
C VAL A 448 24.65 9.74 8.93
N ALA A 449 24.36 9.71 10.22
CA ALA A 449 24.15 8.52 11.04
C ALA A 449 22.66 8.36 11.37
N LEU A 450 22.15 7.12 11.30
CA LEU A 450 20.78 6.80 11.64
C LEU A 450 20.64 6.59 13.16
N ILE A 451 19.69 7.27 13.80
CA ILE A 451 19.39 7.10 15.22
C ILE A 451 18.71 5.72 15.45
N ASP A 452 19.14 5.02 16.47
CA ASP A 452 18.58 3.72 16.83
C ASP A 452 17.41 3.84 17.82
N PHE A 453 16.19 4.01 17.29
CA PHE A 453 14.99 4.09 18.13
C PHE A 453 14.57 2.76 18.77
N THR A 454 15.29 1.66 18.51
CA THR A 454 15.14 0.42 19.27
C THR A 454 15.91 0.46 20.59
N ASN A 455 16.94 1.34 20.69
CA ASN A 455 17.76 1.52 21.87
C ASN A 455 17.09 2.52 22.85
N PRO A 456 16.76 2.09 24.09
CA PRO A 456 16.19 2.98 25.12
C PRO A 456 17.08 4.19 25.45
N GLU A 457 18.41 4.03 25.45
CA GLU A 457 19.34 5.14 25.74
C GLU A 457 19.37 6.15 24.62
N ALA A 458 19.26 5.74 23.35
CA ALA A 458 19.11 6.64 22.21
C ALA A 458 17.78 7.42 22.28
N CYS A 459 16.69 6.74 22.65
CA CYS A 459 15.40 7.39 22.85
C CYS A 459 15.47 8.42 23.99
N LYS A 460 16.12 8.09 25.10
CA LYS A 460 16.30 9.01 26.23
C LYS A 460 17.15 10.23 25.84
N TRP A 461 18.28 10.01 25.16
CA TRP A 461 19.14 11.05 24.64
C TRP A 461 18.37 12.02 23.73
N MET A 462 17.61 11.48 22.75
CA MET A 462 16.84 12.31 21.82
C MET A 462 15.68 13.02 22.53
N SER A 463 14.98 12.37 23.47
CA SER A 463 13.91 13.00 24.27
C SER A 463 14.41 14.17 25.08
N GLU A 464 15.60 14.07 25.69
CA GLU A 464 16.19 15.17 26.46
C GLU A 464 16.53 16.37 25.55
N ARG A 465 17.08 16.12 24.37
CA ARG A 465 17.35 17.17 23.39
C ARG A 465 16.07 17.88 22.94
N LEU A 466 14.99 17.12 22.67
CA LEU A 466 13.68 17.71 22.32
C LEU A 466 13.06 18.46 23.49
N ARG A 467 13.24 17.99 24.73
CA ARG A 467 12.78 18.69 25.95
C ARG A 467 13.46 20.02 26.11
N VAL A 468 14.79 20.07 25.94
CA VAL A 468 15.57 21.31 25.99
C VAL A 468 15.11 22.26 24.89
N PHE A 469 14.97 21.77 23.65
CA PHE A 469 14.49 22.58 22.53
C PHE A 469 13.09 23.18 22.75
N LYS A 470 12.16 22.39 23.32
CA LYS A 470 10.84 22.90 23.73
C LYS A 470 10.95 24.03 24.73
N ALA A 471 11.85 23.90 25.73
CA ALA A 471 12.03 24.90 26.78
C ALA A 471 12.70 26.17 26.25
N GLU A 472 13.75 26.03 25.44
CA GLU A 472 14.54 27.16 24.93
C GLU A 472 13.85 27.91 23.78
N ALA A 473 13.11 27.22 22.92
CA ALA A 473 12.48 27.82 21.75
C ALA A 473 10.95 27.91 21.84
N SER A 474 10.32 27.48 22.93
CA SER A 474 8.86 27.46 23.11
C SER A 474 8.09 26.66 22.06
N VAL A 475 8.73 25.74 21.33
CA VAL A 475 8.12 24.84 20.33
C VAL A 475 7.16 23.89 21.04
N ARG A 476 5.97 23.68 20.48
CA ARG A 476 4.91 22.86 21.11
C ARG A 476 4.77 21.45 20.55
N ALA A 477 5.03 21.27 19.25
CA ALA A 477 4.83 20.00 18.56
C ALA A 477 5.94 19.69 17.57
N PHE A 478 5.98 18.46 17.07
CA PHE A 478 6.99 18.01 16.11
C PHE A 478 6.33 17.22 14.97
N HIS A 479 6.89 17.42 13.75
CA HIS A 479 6.61 16.55 12.60
C HIS A 479 7.79 15.62 12.39
N PHE A 480 7.57 14.34 12.63
CA PHE A 480 8.56 13.27 12.48
C PHE A 480 8.53 12.75 11.04
N HIS A 481 9.48 13.20 10.24
CA HIS A 481 9.63 12.80 8.85
C HIS A 481 10.54 11.60 8.69
N SER A 482 10.38 10.84 7.60
CA SER A 482 11.14 9.61 7.33
C SER A 482 10.93 8.52 8.38
N GLY A 483 11.93 7.63 8.58
CA GLY A 483 11.84 6.50 9.51
C GLY A 483 11.39 5.20 8.84
N GLU A 484 11.48 5.15 7.51
CA GLU A 484 11.15 3.97 6.71
C GLU A 484 12.19 2.86 6.92
N ALA A 485 11.73 1.62 6.81
CA ALA A 485 12.54 0.42 7.00
C ALA A 485 13.74 0.30 6.04
N ILE A 486 13.64 0.94 4.86
CA ILE A 486 14.71 0.95 3.87
C ILE A 486 16.01 1.57 4.39
N LEU A 487 15.92 2.46 5.39
CA LEU A 487 17.09 3.08 6.03
C LEU A 487 17.99 2.06 6.75
N LEU A 488 17.44 0.89 7.10
CA LEU A 488 18.20 -0.22 7.70
C LEU A 488 18.88 -1.14 6.66
N SER A 489 18.73 -0.90 5.37
CA SER A 489 19.39 -1.72 4.34
C SER A 489 20.93 -1.65 4.45
N GLY A 490 21.63 -2.67 3.91
CA GLY A 490 23.11 -2.70 3.92
C GLY A 490 23.74 -3.34 5.17
N GLY A 491 23.02 -4.23 5.86
CA GLY A 491 23.58 -4.99 7.00
C GLY A 491 23.65 -4.20 8.32
N ARG A 492 22.90 -3.11 8.42
CA ARG A 492 22.79 -2.28 9.64
C ARG A 492 22.13 -3.06 10.77
N GLN A 493 22.71 -2.96 11.96
CA GLN A 493 22.25 -3.67 13.16
C GLN A 493 21.73 -2.67 14.18
N THR A 494 20.53 -2.90 14.65
CA THR A 494 19.89 -2.20 15.76
C THR A 494 20.25 -2.84 17.08
N ALA A 495 20.17 -2.10 18.19
CA ALA A 495 20.45 -2.58 19.55
C ALA A 495 19.54 -3.76 19.93
N ILE A 496 18.26 -3.70 19.57
CA ILE A 496 17.32 -4.82 19.62
C ILE A 496 17.28 -5.44 18.22
N PRO A 497 17.72 -6.70 18.04
CA PRO A 497 17.61 -7.35 16.73
C PRO A 497 16.17 -7.38 16.22
N LEU A 498 15.95 -6.86 15.02
CA LEU A 498 14.64 -6.84 14.39
C LEU A 498 14.49 -8.02 13.43
N LEU A 499 13.45 -8.83 13.62
CA LEU A 499 13.08 -9.90 12.68
C LEU A 499 12.54 -9.30 11.38
N ASN A 500 11.85 -8.16 11.48
CA ASN A 500 11.33 -7.39 10.37
C ASN A 500 11.83 -5.94 10.45
N HIS A 501 12.47 -5.47 9.39
CA HIS A 501 12.97 -4.09 9.33
C HIS A 501 11.88 -3.03 9.55
N CYS A 502 10.63 -3.32 9.17
CA CYS A 502 9.51 -2.39 9.36
C CYS A 502 9.20 -2.12 10.85
N ASP A 503 9.66 -2.97 11.78
CA ASP A 503 9.52 -2.72 13.22
C ASP A 503 10.32 -1.48 13.66
N TYR A 504 11.37 -1.08 12.92
CA TYR A 504 12.03 0.21 13.14
C TYR A 504 11.06 1.38 13.03
N SER A 505 10.21 1.38 12.01
CA SER A 505 9.14 2.40 11.84
C SER A 505 8.19 2.42 13.05
N THR A 506 7.84 1.25 13.59
CA THR A 506 7.01 1.14 14.81
C THR A 506 7.69 1.77 16.02
N HIS A 507 8.98 1.52 16.22
CA HIS A 507 9.77 2.13 17.30
C HIS A 507 9.87 3.65 17.14
N TYR A 508 10.07 4.14 15.91
CA TYR A 508 10.10 5.57 15.61
C TYR A 508 8.76 6.27 15.88
N VAL A 509 7.65 5.68 15.45
CA VAL A 509 6.30 6.22 15.74
C VAL A 509 5.99 6.19 17.23
N ARG A 510 6.38 5.12 17.95
CA ARG A 510 6.26 5.06 19.42
C ARG A 510 7.02 6.19 20.09
N PHE A 511 8.25 6.47 19.64
CA PHE A 511 9.02 7.61 20.11
C PHE A 511 8.32 8.94 19.82
N ALA A 512 7.81 9.14 18.60
CA ALA A 512 7.06 10.34 18.24
C ALA A 512 5.83 10.56 19.13
N HIS A 513 5.07 9.49 19.40
CA HIS A 513 3.92 9.53 20.31
C HIS A 513 4.31 9.98 21.74
N SER A 514 5.46 9.54 22.24
CA SER A 514 5.95 9.97 23.56
C SER A 514 6.24 11.46 23.66
N GLN A 515 6.38 12.17 22.52
CA GLN A 515 6.62 13.61 22.46
C GLN A 515 5.33 14.45 22.47
N GLY A 516 4.16 13.82 22.34
CA GLY A 516 2.85 14.46 22.45
C GLY A 516 1.87 14.07 21.34
N LYS A 517 0.57 14.22 21.62
CA LYS A 517 -0.54 13.86 20.70
C LYS A 517 -0.64 14.76 19.47
N ASP A 518 -0.01 15.93 19.49
CA ASP A 518 0.06 16.86 18.36
C ASP A 518 1.22 16.59 17.43
N SER A 519 1.99 15.51 17.70
CA SER A 519 3.02 15.02 16.79
C SER A 519 2.38 14.46 15.51
N ILE A 520 3.03 14.72 14.38
CA ILE A 520 2.65 14.19 13.07
C ILE A 520 3.79 13.26 12.62
N VAL A 521 3.45 12.13 11.99
CA VAL A 521 4.43 11.15 11.50
C VAL A 521 4.22 10.91 10.01
N SER A 522 5.28 10.63 9.26
CA SER A 522 5.19 10.31 7.82
C SER A 522 5.30 8.81 7.53
N VAL A 523 5.40 7.97 8.54
CA VAL A 523 5.63 6.53 8.41
C VAL A 523 4.69 5.76 9.34
N GLY A 524 4.33 4.52 8.95
CA GLY A 524 3.49 3.67 9.79
C GLY A 524 3.61 2.18 9.45
N TYR A 525 3.86 1.37 10.47
CA TYR A 525 3.79 -0.08 10.43
C TYR A 525 3.45 -0.61 11.82
N ARG A 526 2.33 -1.33 11.98
CA ARG A 526 1.85 -1.84 13.28
C ARG A 526 1.85 -0.79 14.40
N SER A 527 1.57 0.47 14.02
CA SER A 527 1.64 1.64 14.91
C SER A 527 0.28 2.33 15.07
N GLN A 528 -0.80 1.63 14.74
CA GLN A 528 -2.17 2.15 14.83
C GLN A 528 -2.54 2.53 16.27
N GLU A 529 -2.03 1.80 17.27
CA GLU A 529 -2.28 2.02 18.69
C GLU A 529 -1.89 3.42 19.21
N TYR A 530 -1.00 4.12 18.48
CA TYR A 530 -0.54 5.45 18.90
C TYR A 530 -1.48 6.58 18.49
N GLY A 531 -2.39 6.36 17.54
CA GLY A 531 -3.43 7.32 17.15
C GLY A 531 -2.93 8.68 16.69
N LEU A 532 -1.72 8.77 16.15
CA LEU A 532 -1.13 10.00 15.63
C LEU A 532 -1.70 10.37 14.25
N MET A 533 -1.56 11.64 13.89
CA MET A 533 -1.78 12.11 12.52
C MET A 533 -0.68 11.58 11.60
N VAL A 534 -1.04 11.01 10.45
CA VAL A 534 -0.12 10.47 9.46
C VAL A 534 -0.09 11.38 8.24
N ASP A 535 1.06 11.98 7.96
CA ASP A 535 1.33 12.74 6.73
C ASP A 535 1.50 11.76 5.56
N ILE A 536 0.67 11.88 4.53
CA ILE A 536 0.74 11.03 3.35
C ILE A 536 1.89 11.40 2.38
N GLY A 537 2.75 12.33 2.79
CA GLY A 537 3.91 12.80 2.04
C GLY A 537 3.60 13.90 1.03
N ALA A 538 4.65 14.67 0.70
CA ALA A 538 4.56 15.74 -0.29
C ALA A 538 4.26 15.15 -1.67
N ARG A 539 3.21 15.65 -2.30
CA ARG A 539 2.71 15.19 -3.59
C ARG A 539 3.06 16.16 -4.71
N SER A 540 3.09 15.65 -5.93
CA SER A 540 3.36 16.42 -7.13
C SER A 540 2.22 17.39 -7.45
N SER A 541 2.56 18.59 -7.91
CA SER A 541 1.60 19.58 -8.42
C SER A 541 1.05 19.14 -9.79
N THR A 542 0.36 17.98 -9.82
CA THR A 542 -0.21 17.34 -11.00
C THR A 542 -1.61 16.81 -10.74
N TRP A 543 -2.32 16.47 -11.80
CA TRP A 543 -3.70 15.97 -11.74
C TRP A 543 -3.79 14.43 -11.61
N GLY A 544 -2.71 13.70 -11.91
CA GLY A 544 -2.69 12.24 -12.08
C GLY A 544 -2.71 11.41 -10.79
N TYR A 545 -2.61 10.09 -10.97
CA TYR A 545 -2.49 9.10 -9.87
C TYR A 545 -1.06 8.95 -9.36
N GLU A 546 -0.05 9.45 -10.09
CA GLU A 546 1.35 9.45 -9.67
C GLU A 546 1.61 10.63 -8.76
N LEU A 547 1.38 10.45 -7.47
CA LEU A 547 1.51 11.48 -6.42
C LEU A 547 0.76 12.79 -6.73
N GLY A 548 -0.22 12.80 -7.63
CA GLY A 548 -1.03 13.97 -7.97
C GLY A 548 -2.38 13.96 -7.25
N LEU A 549 -3.25 14.91 -7.66
CA LEU A 549 -4.57 15.12 -7.05
C LEU A 549 -5.45 13.86 -7.01
N LYS A 550 -5.49 13.08 -8.11
CA LYS A 550 -6.30 11.85 -8.18
C LYS A 550 -5.84 10.77 -7.20
N SER A 551 -4.58 10.75 -6.81
CA SER A 551 -4.03 9.74 -5.89
C SER A 551 -4.48 9.93 -4.44
N ILE A 552 -5.03 11.09 -4.07
CA ILE A 552 -5.37 11.43 -2.68
C ILE A 552 -6.49 10.54 -2.15
N ILE A 553 -7.61 10.42 -2.87
CA ILE A 553 -8.76 9.64 -2.42
C ILE A 553 -8.38 8.17 -2.23
N PRO A 554 -7.80 7.46 -3.22
CA PRO A 554 -7.31 6.10 -3.05
C PRO A 554 -6.35 5.93 -1.86
N SER A 555 -5.43 6.90 -1.64
CA SER A 555 -4.49 6.85 -0.53
C SER A 555 -5.19 6.92 0.84
N VAL A 556 -6.09 7.87 1.01
CA VAL A 556 -6.82 8.05 2.28
C VAL A 556 -7.76 6.87 2.55
N LEU A 557 -8.41 6.33 1.51
CA LEU A 557 -9.23 5.12 1.63
C LEU A 557 -8.38 3.91 2.05
N THR A 558 -7.22 3.72 1.42
CA THR A 558 -6.28 2.63 1.76
C THR A 558 -5.83 2.75 3.21
N LEU A 559 -5.36 3.93 3.63
CA LEU A 559 -4.91 4.15 5.02
C LEU A 559 -6.03 3.94 6.04
N GLY A 560 -7.23 4.42 5.74
CA GLY A 560 -8.39 4.19 6.59
C GLY A 560 -8.68 2.70 6.80
N LEU A 561 -8.63 1.88 5.76
CA LEU A 561 -8.80 0.43 5.85
C LEU A 561 -7.64 -0.27 6.57
N LEU A 562 -6.42 0.28 6.51
CA LEU A 562 -5.27 -0.23 7.25
C LEU A 562 -5.25 0.18 8.74
N GLY A 563 -6.23 0.95 9.21
CA GLY A 563 -6.32 1.42 10.59
C GLY A 563 -5.53 2.70 10.87
N TYR A 564 -5.17 3.48 9.85
CA TYR A 564 -4.58 4.81 9.95
C TYR A 564 -5.56 5.89 9.45
N PRO A 565 -6.67 6.15 10.16
CA PRO A 565 -7.71 7.06 9.66
C PRO A 565 -7.39 8.53 9.85
N PHE A 566 -6.44 8.87 10.75
CA PHE A 566 -6.03 10.23 11.03
C PHE A 566 -4.95 10.65 10.03
N THR A 567 -5.35 11.07 8.84
CA THR A 567 -4.43 11.44 7.76
C THR A 567 -4.39 12.94 7.59
N ILE A 568 -3.19 13.50 7.34
CA ILE A 568 -3.02 14.87 6.90
C ILE A 568 -2.56 14.89 5.44
N VAL A 569 -3.23 15.70 4.65
CA VAL A 569 -3.00 15.83 3.21
C VAL A 569 -2.46 17.22 2.92
N GLY A 570 -1.34 17.28 2.26
CA GLY A 570 -0.72 18.53 1.88
C GLY A 570 0.67 18.35 1.26
N PRO A 571 1.27 19.48 0.85
CA PRO A 571 0.66 20.82 0.78
C PRO A 571 -0.45 20.89 -0.26
N VAL A 572 -1.49 21.71 0.02
CA VAL A 572 -2.56 21.98 -0.95
C VAL A 572 -1.98 22.54 -2.23
N GLY A 573 -2.37 21.97 -3.37
CA GLY A 573 -1.82 22.30 -4.69
C GLY A 573 -0.59 21.46 -5.07
N GLY A 574 -0.05 20.69 -4.14
CA GLY A 574 1.16 19.88 -4.37
C GLY A 574 2.45 20.70 -4.42
N VAL A 575 3.55 20.03 -4.76
CA VAL A 575 4.87 20.63 -4.96
C VAL A 575 5.22 20.50 -6.45
N PRO A 576 5.60 21.60 -7.12
CA PRO A 576 6.01 21.56 -8.53
C PRO A 576 7.28 20.71 -8.73
N VAL A 577 7.23 19.75 -9.66
CA VAL A 577 8.30 18.74 -9.83
C VAL A 577 9.36 19.13 -10.85
N ASN A 578 9.10 20.14 -11.71
CA ASN A 578 9.86 20.38 -12.93
C ASN A 578 11.23 21.08 -12.75
N GLU A 579 11.71 21.27 -11.53
CA GLU A 579 12.97 22.00 -11.29
C GLU A 579 13.91 21.31 -10.27
N PHE A 580 14.16 20.01 -10.45
CA PHE A 580 15.17 19.30 -9.64
C PHE A 580 16.62 19.65 -9.99
N GLU A 581 16.88 20.41 -11.02
CA GLU A 581 18.21 20.94 -11.33
C GLU A 581 18.46 22.26 -10.56
N GLY A 582 18.73 22.11 -9.29
CA GLY A 582 19.11 23.23 -8.40
C GLY A 582 17.90 23.78 -7.64
N TRP A 583 17.88 23.49 -6.36
CA TRP A 583 17.01 24.09 -5.37
C TRP A 583 17.04 25.61 -5.47
N ARG A 584 16.12 26.19 -6.24
CA ARG A 584 15.94 27.64 -6.26
C ARG A 584 15.22 28.07 -4.98
N ASN A 585 15.46 29.30 -4.55
CA ASN A 585 14.96 29.83 -3.29
C ASN A 585 13.44 29.97 -3.18
N GLN A 586 12.69 29.74 -4.27
CA GLN A 586 11.23 29.75 -4.30
C GLN A 586 10.70 28.68 -5.25
N PHE A 587 9.73 27.88 -4.79
CA PHE A 587 8.96 27.03 -5.69
C PHE A 587 7.99 27.91 -6.50
N PRO A 588 7.75 27.62 -7.79
CA PRO A 588 6.67 28.24 -8.53
C PRO A 588 5.33 27.92 -7.84
N LEU A 589 4.37 28.82 -7.95
CA LEU A 589 3.02 28.58 -7.45
C LEU A 589 2.39 27.41 -8.21
N PRO A 590 1.65 26.50 -7.53
CA PRO A 590 0.76 25.57 -8.20
C PRO A 590 -0.20 26.29 -9.14
N ASP A 591 -0.65 25.62 -10.19
CA ASP A 591 -1.74 26.12 -11.03
C ASP A 591 -2.96 26.48 -10.17
N GLU A 592 -3.61 27.63 -10.43
CA GLU A 592 -4.71 28.15 -9.61
C GLU A 592 -5.88 27.18 -9.56
N GLU A 593 -6.29 26.58 -10.69
CA GLU A 593 -7.39 25.62 -10.70
C GLU A 593 -7.02 24.36 -9.92
N LEU A 594 -5.78 23.85 -10.05
CA LEU A 594 -5.31 22.72 -9.29
C LEU A 594 -5.36 23.01 -7.78
N TYR A 595 -4.87 24.18 -7.35
CA TYR A 595 -4.93 24.62 -5.95
C TYR A 595 -6.38 24.66 -5.43
N ILE A 596 -7.29 25.26 -6.18
CA ILE A 596 -8.71 25.34 -5.84
C ILE A 596 -9.31 23.93 -5.67
N ARG A 597 -9.12 23.05 -6.66
CA ARG A 597 -9.68 21.69 -6.63
C ARG A 597 -9.07 20.84 -5.52
N TRP A 598 -7.78 21.02 -5.25
CA TRP A 598 -7.13 20.34 -4.14
C TRP A 598 -7.68 20.78 -2.80
N LEU A 599 -7.85 22.08 -2.58
CA LEU A 599 -8.44 22.62 -1.37
C LEU A 599 -9.88 22.14 -1.16
N GLN A 600 -10.70 22.14 -2.24
CA GLN A 600 -12.07 21.63 -2.22
C GLN A 600 -12.16 20.16 -1.80
N LEU A 601 -11.18 19.34 -2.17
CA LEU A 601 -11.08 17.96 -1.71
C LEU A 601 -10.64 17.91 -0.24
N SER A 602 -9.54 18.59 0.10
CA SER A 602 -8.83 18.42 1.38
C SER A 602 -9.64 18.90 2.58
N VAL A 603 -10.54 19.85 2.42
CA VAL A 603 -11.38 20.38 3.51
C VAL A 603 -12.33 19.33 4.12
N PHE A 604 -12.56 18.22 3.44
CA PHE A 604 -13.39 17.10 3.92
C PHE A 604 -12.57 15.96 4.55
N LEU A 605 -11.24 16.02 4.47
CA LEU A 605 -10.33 15.00 4.99
C LEU A 605 -9.95 15.29 6.46
N PRO A 606 -9.44 14.30 7.20
CA PRO A 606 -9.15 14.44 8.64
C PRO A 606 -8.21 15.58 8.99
N GLY A 607 -7.13 15.78 8.21
CA GLY A 607 -6.21 16.91 8.33
C GLY A 607 -5.87 17.51 6.98
N LEU A 608 -5.45 18.75 6.96
CA LEU A 608 -4.94 19.41 5.76
C LEU A 608 -3.78 20.35 6.09
N GLU A 609 -2.80 20.40 5.18
CA GLU A 609 -1.64 21.29 5.27
C GLU A 609 -1.67 22.29 4.12
N ILE A 610 -1.39 23.55 4.44
CA ILE A 610 -1.32 24.66 3.49
C ILE A 610 0.06 25.31 3.59
N SER A 611 0.78 25.34 2.48
CA SER A 611 2.09 26.00 2.38
C SER A 611 2.07 27.22 1.46
N VAL A 612 1.12 27.25 0.52
CA VAL A 612 0.89 28.40 -0.37
C VAL A 612 -0.35 29.14 0.13
N GLY A 613 -0.19 30.41 0.52
CA GLY A 613 -1.30 31.22 0.99
C GLY A 613 -2.28 31.55 -0.15
N PRO A 614 -3.59 31.43 0.04
CA PRO A 614 -4.58 31.73 -0.99
C PRO A 614 -4.51 33.19 -1.51
N TRP A 615 -3.94 34.09 -0.72
CA TRP A 615 -3.70 35.49 -1.09
C TRP A 615 -2.62 35.68 -2.17
N GLN A 616 -1.87 34.65 -2.50
CA GLN A 616 -0.90 34.68 -3.60
C GLN A 616 -1.57 34.55 -4.98
N TYR A 617 -2.85 34.20 -5.02
CA TYR A 617 -3.66 34.18 -6.24
C TYR A 617 -4.53 35.44 -6.36
N ASN A 618 -5.79 35.38 -5.99
CA ASN A 618 -6.73 36.49 -6.08
C ASN A 618 -7.75 36.47 -4.92
N GLU A 619 -8.55 37.53 -4.80
CA GLU A 619 -9.54 37.65 -3.71
C GLU A 619 -10.67 36.60 -3.81
N ASP A 620 -10.99 36.07 -4.98
CA ASP A 620 -12.00 34.99 -5.12
C ASP A 620 -11.51 33.71 -4.47
N VAL A 621 -10.22 33.35 -4.65
CA VAL A 621 -9.59 32.21 -3.98
C VAL A 621 -9.53 32.44 -2.46
N VAL A 622 -9.24 33.65 -1.99
CA VAL A 622 -9.26 33.99 -0.55
C VAL A 622 -10.67 33.79 0.02
N ASN A 623 -11.69 34.34 -0.64
CA ASN A 623 -13.08 34.26 -0.18
C ASN A 623 -13.60 32.81 -0.19
N MET A 624 -13.30 32.05 -1.23
CA MET A 624 -13.61 30.63 -1.30
C MET A 624 -12.94 29.87 -0.14
N THR A 625 -11.67 30.12 0.12
CA THR A 625 -10.91 29.45 1.21
C THR A 625 -11.58 29.73 2.57
N ARG A 626 -11.96 30.98 2.85
CA ARG A 626 -12.71 31.32 4.08
C ARG A 626 -14.02 30.57 4.18
N ALA A 627 -14.80 30.50 3.09
CA ALA A 627 -16.07 29.78 3.08
C ALA A 627 -15.88 28.27 3.34
N LEU A 628 -14.86 27.66 2.72
CA LEU A 628 -14.53 26.26 2.92
C LEU A 628 -14.05 25.96 4.33
N PHE A 629 -13.22 26.80 4.94
CA PHE A 629 -12.78 26.63 6.31
C PHE A 629 -13.92 26.78 7.31
N LYS A 630 -14.81 27.77 7.08
CA LYS A 630 -16.02 27.91 7.89
C LYS A 630 -16.90 26.64 7.79
N ARG A 631 -17.12 26.14 6.56
CA ARG A 631 -17.88 24.89 6.35
C ARG A 631 -17.20 23.71 7.07
N ARG A 632 -15.85 23.62 7.03
CA ARG A 632 -15.09 22.59 7.74
C ARG A 632 -15.33 22.68 9.24
N ALA A 633 -15.12 23.84 9.84
CA ALA A 633 -15.22 24.02 11.28
C ALA A 633 -16.66 23.78 11.81
N GLU A 634 -17.67 24.26 11.09
CA GLU A 634 -19.06 24.20 11.54
C GLU A 634 -19.77 22.87 11.26
N ARG A 635 -19.37 22.13 10.21
CA ARG A 635 -20.11 20.95 9.74
C ARG A 635 -19.24 19.71 9.57
N VAL A 636 -18.14 19.81 8.82
CA VAL A 636 -17.34 18.64 8.46
C VAL A 636 -16.64 18.08 9.70
N PHE A 637 -16.10 18.95 10.56
CA PHE A 637 -15.42 18.56 11.78
C PHE A 637 -16.31 17.72 12.71
N GLN A 638 -17.58 18.08 12.86
CA GLN A 638 -18.53 17.30 13.68
C GLN A 638 -18.72 15.87 13.14
N LEU A 639 -18.73 15.70 11.81
CA LEU A 639 -18.80 14.39 11.19
C LEU A 639 -17.49 13.58 11.42
N LEU A 640 -16.35 14.24 11.26
CA LEU A 640 -15.04 13.62 11.50
C LEU A 640 -14.87 13.25 12.98
N GLN A 641 -15.28 14.10 13.93
CA GLN A 641 -15.24 13.82 15.36
C GLN A 641 -16.11 12.61 15.73
N THR A 642 -17.33 12.54 15.17
CA THR A 642 -18.22 11.38 15.39
C THR A 642 -17.60 10.09 14.82
N ALA A 643 -17.04 10.16 13.60
CA ALA A 643 -16.37 9.03 12.99
C ALA A 643 -15.10 8.62 13.72
N ALA A 644 -14.35 9.58 14.29
CA ALA A 644 -13.17 9.29 15.11
C ALA A 644 -13.56 8.51 16.38
N LYS A 645 -14.65 8.90 17.06
CA LYS A 645 -15.17 8.15 18.22
C LYS A 645 -15.58 6.73 17.81
N GLU A 646 -16.26 6.55 16.67
CA GLU A 646 -16.60 5.23 16.14
C GLU A 646 -15.35 4.40 15.86
N PHE A 647 -14.32 4.99 15.21
CA PHE A 647 -13.06 4.31 14.92
C PHE A 647 -12.37 3.77 16.18
N LEU A 648 -12.26 4.54 17.23
CA LEU A 648 -11.60 4.13 18.48
C LEU A 648 -12.22 2.87 19.11
N HIS A 649 -13.48 2.56 18.79
CA HIS A 649 -14.19 1.38 19.31
C HIS A 649 -14.29 0.23 18.31
N THR A 650 -14.36 0.53 17.02
CA THR A 650 -14.71 -0.46 15.99
C THR A 650 -13.65 -0.66 14.91
N GLY A 651 -12.69 0.26 14.78
CA GLY A 651 -11.76 0.31 13.66
C GLY A 651 -12.36 0.80 12.34
N ALA A 652 -13.63 1.25 12.32
CA ALA A 652 -14.27 1.76 11.11
C ALA A 652 -13.62 3.07 10.64
N PRO A 653 -13.18 3.21 9.37
CA PRO A 653 -12.46 4.38 8.89
C PRO A 653 -13.32 5.66 8.95
N LEU A 654 -12.67 6.83 9.08
CA LEU A 654 -13.34 8.14 9.07
C LEU A 654 -13.81 8.49 7.66
N ILE A 655 -12.91 8.31 6.69
CA ILE A 655 -13.17 8.46 5.26
C ILE A 655 -13.39 7.07 4.69
N ARG A 656 -14.52 6.86 4.01
CA ARG A 656 -15.01 5.55 3.61
C ARG A 656 -15.21 5.46 2.10
N PRO A 657 -14.91 4.31 1.49
CA PRO A 657 -15.29 4.05 0.11
C PRO A 657 -16.83 3.96 -0.01
N LEU A 658 -17.37 4.18 -1.19
CA LEU A 658 -18.83 4.16 -1.39
C LEU A 658 -19.46 2.80 -1.03
N TRP A 659 -18.74 1.70 -1.28
CA TRP A 659 -19.19 0.35 -0.92
C TRP A 659 -19.37 0.13 0.59
N TRP A 660 -18.84 0.99 1.44
CA TRP A 660 -19.02 0.87 2.89
C TRP A 660 -20.49 0.92 3.32
N MET A 661 -21.32 1.63 2.56
CA MET A 661 -22.78 1.70 2.75
C MET A 661 -23.55 0.78 1.80
N ALA A 662 -22.93 0.33 0.72
CA ALA A 662 -23.55 -0.44 -0.37
C ALA A 662 -22.59 -1.58 -0.80
N THR A 663 -22.42 -2.57 0.09
CA THR A 663 -21.40 -3.64 -0.06
C THR A 663 -21.59 -4.50 -1.30
N ASP A 664 -22.84 -4.67 -1.78
CA ASP A 664 -23.18 -5.49 -2.94
C ASP A 664 -23.30 -4.67 -4.24
N ASP A 665 -22.95 -3.39 -4.21
CA ASP A 665 -22.98 -2.49 -5.36
C ASP A 665 -21.64 -2.52 -6.09
N GLU A 666 -21.54 -3.27 -7.19
CA GLU A 666 -20.32 -3.46 -7.99
C GLU A 666 -19.73 -2.16 -8.50
N ILE A 667 -20.56 -1.16 -8.83
CA ILE A 667 -20.07 0.15 -9.25
C ILE A 667 -19.42 0.87 -8.07
N ALA A 668 -20.10 0.88 -6.91
CA ALA A 668 -19.58 1.51 -5.69
C ALA A 668 -18.24 0.90 -5.23
N GLN A 669 -17.99 -0.38 -5.52
CA GLN A 669 -16.74 -1.08 -5.20
C GLN A 669 -15.53 -0.55 -5.97
N ARG A 670 -15.74 0.06 -7.13
CA ARG A 670 -14.67 0.58 -8.00
C ARG A 670 -14.50 2.11 -7.98
N ILE A 671 -15.41 2.84 -7.36
CA ILE A 671 -15.33 4.31 -7.34
C ILE A 671 -14.09 4.77 -6.53
N ASP A 672 -13.21 5.49 -7.19
CA ASP A 672 -11.94 6.03 -6.71
C ASP A 672 -11.94 7.57 -6.59
N CYS A 673 -12.95 8.22 -7.14
CA CYS A 673 -13.05 9.68 -7.30
C CYS A 673 -14.17 10.31 -6.45
N GLU A 674 -14.77 9.53 -5.56
CA GLU A 674 -15.80 9.92 -4.60
C GLU A 674 -15.57 9.17 -3.29
N PHE A 675 -16.00 9.76 -2.18
CA PHE A 675 -15.84 9.13 -0.86
C PHE A 675 -16.95 9.58 0.09
N LEU A 676 -17.06 8.86 1.20
CA LEU A 676 -17.96 9.19 2.30
C LEU A 676 -17.17 9.76 3.49
N VAL A 677 -17.62 10.84 4.07
CA VAL A 677 -17.23 11.27 5.43
C VAL A 677 -18.21 10.63 6.39
N SER A 678 -17.72 9.64 7.18
CA SER A 678 -18.61 8.76 7.94
C SER A 678 -19.64 8.10 7.01
N ASN A 679 -20.85 7.84 7.48
CA ASN A 679 -22.00 7.44 6.66
C ASN A 679 -22.95 8.62 6.40
N LYS A 680 -22.48 9.87 6.57
CA LYS A 680 -23.36 11.05 6.63
C LYS A 680 -23.18 12.03 5.50
N LEU A 681 -22.07 11.97 4.74
CA LEU A 681 -21.80 12.90 3.66
C LEU A 681 -21.02 12.20 2.54
N LEU A 682 -21.58 12.16 1.34
CA LEU A 682 -20.87 11.79 0.12
C LEU A 682 -20.25 13.06 -0.49
N VAL A 683 -18.98 12.98 -0.85
CA VAL A 683 -18.21 14.08 -1.45
C VAL A 683 -17.75 13.65 -2.84
N ALA A 684 -18.07 14.45 -3.84
CA ALA A 684 -17.73 14.21 -5.25
C ALA A 684 -16.95 15.42 -5.82
N PRO A 685 -15.63 15.53 -5.56
CA PRO A 685 -14.82 16.64 -6.02
C PRO A 685 -14.52 16.53 -7.53
N VAL A 686 -14.25 17.66 -8.18
CA VAL A 686 -13.74 17.68 -9.55
C VAL A 686 -12.23 17.42 -9.52
N LEU A 687 -11.77 16.41 -10.27
CA LEU A 687 -10.37 15.96 -10.30
C LEU A 687 -9.74 16.09 -11.69
N GLU A 688 -10.38 16.80 -12.61
CA GLU A 688 -9.90 17.00 -13.99
C GLU A 688 -9.71 18.49 -14.27
N HIS A 689 -8.59 18.80 -14.92
CA HIS A 689 -8.30 20.17 -15.35
C HIS A 689 -9.38 20.71 -16.30
N GLY A 690 -9.79 21.94 -16.10
CA GLY A 690 -10.75 22.64 -16.94
C GLY A 690 -12.20 22.14 -16.84
N ALA A 691 -12.45 21.07 -16.07
CA ALA A 691 -13.80 20.50 -15.96
C ALA A 691 -14.74 21.39 -15.15
N ARG A 692 -15.95 21.61 -15.69
CA ARG A 692 -17.05 22.32 -15.03
C ARG A 692 -18.30 21.44 -14.91
N GLN A 693 -18.14 20.18 -15.17
CA GLN A 693 -19.14 19.12 -14.98
C GLN A 693 -18.43 17.79 -14.74
N ARG A 694 -19.10 16.88 -14.07
CA ARG A 694 -18.63 15.50 -13.87
C ARG A 694 -19.80 14.52 -13.83
N SER A 695 -19.51 13.23 -13.97
CA SER A 695 -20.44 12.18 -13.59
C SER A 695 -20.26 11.87 -12.10
N ILE A 696 -21.38 11.66 -11.37
CA ILE A 696 -21.41 11.34 -9.94
C ILE A 696 -22.21 10.07 -9.75
N TYR A 697 -21.68 9.10 -9.03
CA TYR A 697 -22.40 7.88 -8.70
C TYR A 697 -23.02 7.98 -7.31
N LEU A 698 -24.31 7.75 -7.22
CA LEU A 698 -25.03 7.67 -5.94
C LEU A 698 -25.29 6.21 -5.62
N PRO A 699 -24.61 5.62 -4.60
CA PRO A 699 -24.72 4.20 -4.32
C PRO A 699 -26.12 3.78 -3.88
N LYS A 700 -26.48 2.53 -4.22
CA LYS A 700 -27.80 1.98 -3.90
C LYS A 700 -27.81 1.49 -2.45
N VAL A 701 -28.44 2.22 -1.57
CA VAL A 701 -28.65 1.84 -0.18
C VAL A 701 -30.15 1.67 0.06
N ARG A 702 -30.54 0.60 0.74
CA ARG A 702 -31.95 0.30 1.03
C ARG A 702 -32.58 1.43 1.86
N ASP A 703 -33.79 1.84 1.47
CA ASP A 703 -34.62 2.88 2.16
C ASP A 703 -33.93 4.24 2.32
N LEU A 704 -32.95 4.54 1.45
CA LEU A 704 -32.17 5.78 1.46
C LEU A 704 -32.27 6.50 0.14
N LYS A 705 -32.42 7.82 0.22
CA LYS A 705 -32.28 8.78 -0.88
C LYS A 705 -31.12 9.72 -0.59
N TRP A 706 -30.62 10.38 -1.63
CA TRP A 706 -29.51 11.33 -1.55
C TRP A 706 -29.99 12.76 -1.78
N HIS A 707 -29.83 13.62 -0.79
CA HIS A 707 -30.09 15.06 -0.91
C HIS A 707 -28.85 15.77 -1.42
N ASP A 708 -29.00 16.45 -2.53
CA ASP A 708 -27.97 17.26 -3.18
C ASP A 708 -27.87 18.62 -2.48
N ASP A 709 -26.72 18.90 -1.86
CA ASP A 709 -26.51 20.15 -1.12
C ASP A 709 -26.32 21.38 -2.04
N LEU A 710 -25.91 21.19 -3.30
CA LEU A 710 -25.73 22.28 -4.24
C LEU A 710 -27.03 22.69 -4.93
N ARG A 711 -27.92 21.75 -5.25
CA ARG A 711 -29.09 21.96 -6.07
C ARG A 711 -30.41 21.78 -5.32
N GLY A 712 -30.36 21.33 -4.05
CA GLY A 712 -31.54 21.09 -3.22
C GLY A 712 -32.44 19.95 -3.70
N LYS A 713 -31.99 19.11 -4.63
CA LYS A 713 -32.74 17.99 -5.19
C LYS A 713 -32.52 16.71 -4.41
N VAL A 714 -33.49 15.81 -4.43
CA VAL A 714 -33.37 14.48 -3.82
C VAL A 714 -33.38 13.40 -4.90
N TYR A 715 -32.39 12.54 -4.87
CA TYR A 715 -32.21 11.45 -5.85
C TYR A 715 -32.32 10.08 -5.16
N THR A 716 -32.76 9.08 -5.92
CA THR A 716 -32.63 7.67 -5.51
C THR A 716 -31.19 7.21 -5.71
N GLY A 717 -30.73 6.22 -4.92
CA GLY A 717 -29.44 5.58 -5.15
C GLY A 717 -29.47 4.57 -6.32
N GLY A 718 -28.30 4.03 -6.67
CA GLY A 718 -28.09 3.09 -7.77
C GLY A 718 -28.07 3.76 -9.15
N GLN A 719 -27.66 5.03 -9.25
CA GLN A 719 -27.66 5.74 -10.53
C GLN A 719 -26.47 6.71 -10.69
N TRP A 720 -26.14 6.99 -11.94
CA TRP A 720 -25.21 8.04 -12.33
C TRP A 720 -25.94 9.36 -12.60
N LEU A 721 -25.48 10.42 -11.98
CA LEU A 721 -25.82 11.80 -12.37
C LEU A 721 -24.80 12.23 -13.44
N ARG A 722 -25.12 11.98 -14.70
CA ARG A 722 -24.25 12.31 -15.84
C ARG A 722 -24.30 13.80 -16.16
N GLY A 723 -23.11 14.38 -16.47
CA GLY A 723 -23.02 15.81 -16.82
C GLY A 723 -23.46 16.76 -15.71
N TYR A 724 -23.29 16.34 -14.43
CA TYR A 724 -23.61 17.16 -13.27
C TYR A 724 -22.69 18.40 -13.24
N LYS A 725 -23.29 19.59 -13.33
CA LYS A 725 -22.56 20.87 -13.40
C LYS A 725 -21.96 21.22 -12.04
N VAL A 726 -20.65 21.52 -12.01
CA VAL A 726 -19.92 21.97 -10.83
C VAL A 726 -19.01 23.13 -11.26
N GLY A 727 -19.30 24.32 -10.77
CA GLY A 727 -18.47 25.52 -11.04
C GLY A 727 -17.07 25.41 -10.44
N LEU A 728 -16.19 26.35 -10.79
CA LEU A 728 -14.80 26.34 -10.29
C LEU A 728 -14.76 26.42 -8.76
N TYR A 729 -15.59 27.22 -8.15
CA TYR A 729 -15.65 27.45 -6.71
C TYR A 729 -16.70 26.58 -5.99
N GLU A 730 -17.26 25.57 -6.67
CA GLU A 730 -18.23 24.64 -6.11
C GLU A 730 -17.62 23.25 -5.88
N VAL A 731 -18.14 22.53 -4.88
CA VAL A 731 -17.88 21.11 -4.64
C VAL A 731 -19.21 20.39 -4.39
N ALA A 732 -19.48 19.34 -5.15
CA ALA A 732 -20.70 18.55 -5.01
C ALA A 732 -20.65 17.67 -3.76
N THR A 733 -21.70 17.75 -2.94
CA THR A 733 -21.88 16.89 -1.76
C THR A 733 -23.32 16.45 -1.64
N PHE A 734 -23.52 15.23 -1.12
CA PHE A 734 -24.84 14.64 -0.96
C PHE A 734 -24.99 14.07 0.45
N ARG A 735 -26.15 14.32 1.07
CA ARG A 735 -26.49 13.77 2.39
C ARG A 735 -27.50 12.65 2.27
N PRO A 736 -27.37 11.57 3.06
CA PRO A 736 -28.38 10.53 3.12
C PRO A 736 -29.66 11.03 3.78
N VAL A 737 -30.80 10.76 3.16
CA VAL A 737 -32.14 11.02 3.70
C VAL A 737 -32.84 9.67 3.79
N TYR A 738 -33.14 9.27 5.00
CA TYR A 738 -33.87 8.03 5.26
C TYR A 738 -35.38 8.27 5.08
N ARG A 739 -36.08 7.29 4.57
CA ARG A 739 -37.55 7.32 4.52
C ARG A 739 -38.06 7.33 5.96
N SER A 740 -38.84 8.34 6.36
CA SER A 740 -39.54 8.28 7.65
C SER A 740 -40.42 7.05 7.68
N GLN A 741 -40.39 6.30 8.78
CA GLN A 741 -41.28 5.13 8.95
C GLN A 741 -42.75 5.56 9.17
N ASP A 742 -43.05 6.85 9.11
CA ASP A 742 -44.39 7.41 9.23
C ASP A 742 -44.93 7.74 7.84
N GLY A 743 -45.60 6.74 7.23
CA GLY A 743 -46.29 6.88 5.97
C GLY A 743 -47.02 5.60 5.59
#